data_057d0205cf559f844ea2f0669f59a959
#
_entry.id   057d0205cf559f844ea2f0669f59a959
#
_cell.length_a   1.000
_cell.length_b   1.000
_cell.length_c   1.000
_cell.angle_alpha   90.00
_cell.angle_beta   90.00
_cell.angle_gamma   90.00
#
_symmetry.space_group_name_H-M   'P 1'
#
loop_
_entity.id
_entity.type
_entity.pdbx_description
1 polymer ?
#
loop_
_entity_poly.entity_id
_entity_poly.type
_entity_poly.pdbx_seq_one_letter_code
_entity_poly.pdbx_strand_id
1 'polypeptide(L)'
;IFYILFTSAIFANTGKISGTVTDVKSGGPLAGVNVFLEGTPYGAATDQDGEYIILNIPPGDYTLRASYIGYTSYRVENIRVSLDRTTNQNFILKEAVIEGEEVTVVAERPMVQKDLTASQKVTTSDEINVMPVESFLGVLVTQAGVNQGAGGELHIRGGRSNEVGYYVDGVSVANPFFTNGLAINISNKALEEMKVVSGAFNAEYGNAMSGIVNLQIKDGGDQYHGSLSYQSGDHQSSDIDIFTNIDAFNIFTNKVYEGTVNGPMPFISKDGKFTFNVSGRISSSEGYYYGIREHTIGDSADFRNSDDWYIEMNGDSSYVPMSPRTSNNLLGKFTYRVSPRLKFSLQLLHSGGKSKSYSHVYKYNPDGTSTSESANNNFSLRVNHALGKRSFYEAIFSASNTDYAGYQFKPIDLSTAVHENDAGRFGTGQYVLYNEFEDGDRYWILNESEYVPTSRIKGSPTSSTFSFGGSNRGHSYRKSNSYSVKFDFTSQITNRHEIKTGINIRNDQLDERNFSVLYDNQTYRTPTILPENDSPSHSHYNNTSTFFSAYLQDKIEYNHFITNVGVRFDQFKPNEDYITDFLQPEGEKAKASNKTMVSPRIGVAFPITDQGILHFSYGHFYQMPTLRRLYKKSIFGAGLGPTIGYADLKPEKTVLYEFGLQQQLTGVMAFEMSAFYKDIRDLLALQSIRYDSEKYGPSNYSIYMNKDYGNVKGFTFSLTKRYDRVTKTSAFIDYTYQLTEGNSVASGSFYYNALSGEEEEKRIVPLSWDQRHILNSSVSIGDPGNWNLGLISKLSSGWPYTPNIPDANYIPLSNSGRKPWQWRVDMRLHKNFKVGNFQYILYAKVYNLLDRRNERYVFNDTGRSGYTFVSQSTQETKGFVDHYGESGVHTWSEYQVRPQYYTAPRSINIGFSLDF
;
A
#
# COMPACT_ATOMS: atom_id res chain seq x y z
N ILE A 1 24.34 -17.86 -28.86
CA ILE A 1 23.43 -18.58 -29.77
C ILE A 1 22.01 -18.52 -29.19
N PHE A 2 21.24 -17.48 -29.54
CA PHE A 2 19.78 -17.45 -29.34
C PHE A 2 19.19 -16.69 -30.52
N TYR A 3 19.05 -17.36 -31.64
CA TYR A 3 18.09 -16.97 -32.68
C TYR A 3 16.79 -17.71 -32.34
N ILE A 4 15.88 -17.11 -31.65
CA ILE A 4 14.49 -17.53 -31.57
C ILE A 4 13.69 -16.54 -32.39
N LEU A 5 13.07 -17.05 -33.43
CA LEU A 5 12.07 -16.40 -34.26
C LEU A 5 11.00 -15.73 -33.41
N PHE A 6 11.03 -14.39 -33.35
CA PHE A 6 9.94 -13.58 -32.88
C PHE A 6 8.84 -13.54 -33.94
N THR A 7 7.94 -14.50 -33.94
CA THR A 7 6.62 -14.31 -34.54
C THR A 7 5.68 -13.85 -33.44
N SER A 8 5.56 -12.55 -33.36
CA SER A 8 4.52 -11.63 -32.85
C SER A 8 3.25 -12.20 -32.26
N ALA A 9 2.99 -11.88 -31.00
CA ALA A 9 1.66 -11.63 -30.44
C ALA A 9 1.77 -10.85 -29.12
N ILE A 10 0.78 -9.93 -28.79
CA ILE A 10 1.08 -8.89 -27.82
C ILE A 10 -0.12 -7.96 -27.42
N PHE A 11 -0.21 -7.08 -26.41
CA PHE A 11 -1.29 -6.71 -25.50
C PHE A 11 -1.42 -5.30 -24.87
N ALA A 12 -2.52 -4.91 -24.10
CA ALA A 12 -2.71 -3.58 -23.47
C ALA A 12 -3.65 -3.46 -22.26
N ASN A 13 -3.37 -2.46 -21.39
CA ASN A 13 -4.24 -1.90 -20.33
C ASN A 13 -5.10 -0.73 -20.91
N THR A 14 -6.22 -1.02 -21.55
CA THR A 14 -7.06 -0.05 -22.24
C THR A 14 -8.54 -0.45 -22.10
N GLY A 15 -9.44 0.47 -22.47
CA GLY A 15 -10.86 0.17 -22.63
C GLY A 15 -11.23 0.00 -24.10
N LYS A 16 -12.51 -0.27 -24.34
CA LYS A 16 -13.12 -0.36 -25.67
C LYS A 16 -14.44 0.36 -25.73
N ILE A 17 -14.82 0.80 -26.93
CA ILE A 17 -16.18 1.27 -27.22
C ILE A 17 -16.81 0.31 -28.22
N SER A 18 -18.08 -0.06 -28.00
CA SER A 18 -18.89 -0.85 -28.92
C SER A 18 -20.29 -0.26 -29.04
N GLY A 19 -21.00 -0.62 -30.09
CA GLY A 19 -22.38 -0.19 -30.28
C GLY A 19 -22.91 -0.57 -31.64
N THR A 20 -24.15 -0.17 -31.88
CA THR A 20 -24.86 -0.36 -33.15
C THR A 20 -25.23 0.97 -33.76
N VAL A 21 -25.27 1.02 -35.09
CA VAL A 21 -25.76 2.19 -35.84
C VAL A 21 -26.95 1.76 -36.68
N THR A 22 -28.08 2.45 -36.47
CA THR A 22 -29.34 2.14 -37.17
C THR A 22 -29.89 3.38 -37.87
N ASP A 23 -30.71 3.16 -38.90
CA ASP A 23 -31.47 4.22 -39.58
C ASP A 23 -32.74 4.56 -38.81
N VAL A 24 -33.05 5.85 -38.64
CA VAL A 24 -34.23 6.30 -37.87
C VAL A 24 -35.57 5.93 -38.52
N LYS A 25 -35.61 5.81 -39.86
CA LYS A 25 -36.89 5.54 -40.58
C LYS A 25 -37.19 4.05 -40.71
N SER A 26 -36.16 3.27 -41.09
CA SER A 26 -36.31 1.84 -41.29
C SER A 26 -36.09 1.02 -40.03
N GLY A 27 -35.41 1.56 -39.03
CA GLY A 27 -34.92 0.82 -37.87
C GLY A 27 -33.80 -0.19 -38.20
N GLY A 28 -33.41 -0.28 -39.47
CA GLY A 28 -32.44 -1.25 -39.99
C GLY A 28 -30.99 -0.86 -39.68
N PRO A 29 -30.08 -1.86 -39.64
CA PRO A 29 -28.67 -1.61 -39.42
C PRO A 29 -28.04 -0.82 -40.58
N LEU A 30 -27.09 0.06 -40.28
CA LEU A 30 -26.31 0.81 -41.27
C LEU A 30 -24.89 0.28 -41.33
N ALA A 31 -24.54 -0.42 -42.42
CA ALA A 31 -23.18 -0.91 -42.65
C ALA A 31 -22.29 0.19 -43.23
N GLY A 32 -21.01 0.20 -42.85
CA GLY A 32 -19.99 1.10 -43.39
C GLY A 32 -20.01 2.52 -42.78
N VAL A 33 -20.77 2.77 -41.72
CA VAL A 33 -20.72 4.04 -40.98
C VAL A 33 -19.34 4.16 -40.32
N ASN A 34 -18.69 5.29 -40.51
CA ASN A 34 -17.42 5.59 -39.88
C ASN A 34 -17.63 6.16 -38.47
N VAL A 35 -17.26 5.41 -37.45
CA VAL A 35 -17.35 5.81 -36.03
C VAL A 35 -15.94 6.01 -35.49
N PHE A 36 -15.62 7.22 -35.00
CA PHE A 36 -14.27 7.56 -34.57
C PHE A 36 -14.26 8.55 -33.42
N LEU A 37 -13.16 8.51 -32.63
CA LEU A 37 -12.89 9.46 -31.55
C LEU A 37 -12.18 10.68 -32.13
N GLU A 38 -12.78 11.86 -32.00
CA GLU A 38 -12.22 13.12 -32.51
C GLU A 38 -10.85 13.43 -31.93
N GLY A 39 -9.92 13.94 -32.73
CA GLY A 39 -8.56 14.25 -32.32
C GLY A 39 -7.67 13.04 -32.05
N THR A 40 -8.15 11.81 -32.34
CA THR A 40 -7.42 10.58 -32.08
C THR A 40 -7.39 9.67 -33.33
N PRO A 41 -6.49 8.68 -33.37
CA PRO A 41 -6.45 7.71 -34.44
C PRO A 41 -7.45 6.54 -34.23
N TYR A 42 -8.29 6.55 -33.19
CA TYR A 42 -9.17 5.46 -32.82
C TYR A 42 -10.51 5.55 -33.57
N GLY A 43 -10.86 4.50 -34.29
CA GLY A 43 -12.14 4.41 -35.03
C GLY A 43 -12.38 3.07 -35.69
N ALA A 44 -13.61 2.81 -36.04
CA ALA A 44 -14.04 1.61 -36.77
C ALA A 44 -15.19 1.96 -37.74
N ALA A 45 -15.35 1.15 -38.78
CA ALA A 45 -16.56 1.16 -39.60
C ALA A 45 -17.51 0.08 -39.09
N THR A 46 -18.82 0.31 -39.16
CA THR A 46 -19.84 -0.68 -38.86
C THR A 46 -19.80 -1.85 -39.85
N ASP A 47 -20.09 -3.05 -39.36
CA ASP A 47 -20.28 -4.26 -40.17
C ASP A 47 -21.68 -4.37 -40.80
N GLN A 48 -22.03 -5.54 -41.36
CA GLN A 48 -23.30 -5.75 -42.03
C GLN A 48 -24.51 -5.70 -41.09
N ASP A 49 -24.28 -6.00 -39.80
CA ASP A 49 -25.30 -5.94 -38.76
C ASP A 49 -25.34 -4.55 -38.08
N GLY A 50 -24.60 -3.56 -38.64
CA GLY A 50 -24.48 -2.21 -38.09
C GLY A 50 -23.65 -2.15 -36.79
N GLU A 51 -22.99 -3.23 -36.42
CA GLU A 51 -22.17 -3.27 -35.18
C GLU A 51 -20.77 -2.68 -35.43
N TYR A 52 -20.24 -1.98 -34.41
CA TYR A 52 -18.85 -1.49 -34.43
C TYR A 52 -18.14 -1.72 -33.09
N ILE A 53 -16.85 -1.90 -33.15
CA ILE A 53 -15.99 -2.07 -31.97
C ILE A 53 -14.70 -1.29 -32.20
N ILE A 54 -14.37 -0.39 -31.26
CA ILE A 54 -13.11 0.35 -31.21
C ILE A 54 -12.33 -0.12 -29.98
N LEU A 55 -11.19 -0.74 -30.23
CA LEU A 55 -10.33 -1.32 -29.21
C LEU A 55 -9.14 -0.42 -28.90
N ASN A 56 -8.43 -0.75 -27.79
CA ASN A 56 -7.16 -0.15 -27.41
C ASN A 56 -7.23 1.36 -27.13
N ILE A 57 -8.33 1.81 -26.54
CA ILE A 57 -8.54 3.20 -26.19
C ILE A 57 -8.01 3.44 -24.76
N PRO A 58 -7.08 4.38 -24.55
CA PRO A 58 -6.65 4.75 -23.20
C PRO A 58 -7.84 5.24 -22.35
N PRO A 59 -7.83 5.05 -21.01
CA PRO A 59 -8.82 5.66 -20.14
C PRO A 59 -8.83 7.19 -20.30
N GLY A 60 -10.03 7.78 -20.32
CA GLY A 60 -10.19 9.22 -20.51
C GLY A 60 -11.60 9.57 -20.98
N ASP A 61 -11.87 10.86 -21.12
CA ASP A 61 -13.10 11.40 -21.69
C ASP A 61 -12.88 11.81 -23.13
N TYR A 62 -13.78 11.37 -24.02
CA TYR A 62 -13.63 11.53 -25.48
C TYR A 62 -14.91 12.07 -26.11
N THR A 63 -14.76 12.61 -27.32
CA THR A 63 -15.87 12.93 -28.23
C THR A 63 -15.91 11.86 -29.31
N LEU A 64 -17.04 11.15 -29.44
CA LEU A 64 -17.24 10.11 -30.44
C LEU A 64 -18.14 10.65 -31.55
N ARG A 65 -17.75 10.45 -32.79
CA ARG A 65 -18.49 10.91 -33.97
C ARG A 65 -18.83 9.73 -34.87
N ALA A 66 -20.13 9.68 -35.31
CA ALA A 66 -20.60 8.79 -36.33
C ALA A 66 -20.90 9.60 -37.61
N SER A 67 -20.31 9.19 -38.75
CA SER A 67 -20.46 9.87 -40.05
C SER A 67 -20.71 8.84 -41.14
N TYR A 68 -21.74 9.12 -41.97
CA TYR A 68 -22.12 8.29 -43.10
C TYR A 68 -22.61 9.16 -44.26
N ILE A 69 -22.26 8.77 -45.49
CA ILE A 69 -22.62 9.56 -46.69
C ILE A 69 -24.15 9.55 -46.83
N GLY A 70 -24.76 10.75 -46.99
CA GLY A 70 -26.20 10.92 -47.10
C GLY A 70 -26.93 10.96 -45.74
N TYR A 71 -26.23 10.93 -44.62
CA TYR A 71 -26.80 11.04 -43.26
C TYR A 71 -26.25 12.22 -42.49
N THR A 72 -27.04 12.76 -41.57
CA THR A 72 -26.62 13.78 -40.61
C THR A 72 -25.55 13.20 -39.70
N SER A 73 -24.40 13.89 -39.56
CA SER A 73 -23.35 13.46 -38.64
C SER A 73 -23.81 13.59 -37.21
N TYR A 74 -23.49 12.58 -36.39
CA TYR A 74 -23.85 12.54 -34.98
C TYR A 74 -22.61 12.58 -34.09
N ARG A 75 -22.56 13.54 -33.18
CA ARG A 75 -21.44 13.78 -32.28
C ARG A 75 -21.89 13.61 -30.84
N VAL A 76 -21.19 12.79 -30.08
CA VAL A 76 -21.44 12.55 -28.65
C VAL A 76 -20.23 12.94 -27.85
N GLU A 77 -20.39 13.96 -27.00
CA GLU A 77 -19.31 14.47 -26.14
C GLU A 77 -19.30 13.78 -24.78
N ASN A 78 -18.15 13.83 -24.08
CA ASN A 78 -17.94 13.31 -22.73
C ASN A 78 -18.18 11.80 -22.59
N ILE A 79 -17.83 11.02 -23.61
CA ILE A 79 -17.83 9.55 -23.51
C ILE A 79 -16.64 9.11 -22.67
N ARG A 80 -16.90 8.55 -21.50
CA ARG A 80 -15.87 8.01 -20.62
C ARG A 80 -15.47 6.60 -21.06
N VAL A 81 -14.18 6.40 -21.30
CA VAL A 81 -13.55 5.09 -21.45
C VAL A 81 -12.76 4.79 -20.20
N SER A 82 -12.98 3.63 -19.59
CA SER A 82 -12.27 3.17 -18.38
C SER A 82 -11.54 1.86 -18.62
N LEU A 83 -10.55 1.60 -17.80
CA LEU A 83 -9.66 0.44 -17.89
C LEU A 83 -10.43 -0.89 -17.83
N ASP A 84 -10.15 -1.80 -18.78
CA ASP A 84 -10.78 -3.15 -18.92
C ASP A 84 -12.31 -3.12 -19.05
N ARG A 85 -12.87 -2.02 -19.54
CA ARG A 85 -14.30 -1.83 -19.66
C ARG A 85 -14.75 -1.67 -21.10
N THR A 86 -16.00 -2.09 -21.35
CA THR A 86 -16.72 -1.82 -22.59
C THR A 86 -17.68 -0.66 -22.39
N THR A 87 -17.44 0.46 -23.07
CA THR A 87 -18.40 1.57 -23.15
C THR A 87 -19.33 1.32 -24.32
N ASN A 88 -20.62 1.16 -24.05
CA ASN A 88 -21.65 0.98 -25.12
C ASN A 88 -22.19 2.32 -25.53
N GLN A 89 -22.14 2.63 -26.87
CA GLN A 89 -22.75 3.81 -27.46
C GLN A 89 -23.43 3.43 -28.77
N ASN A 90 -24.75 3.51 -28.81
CA ASN A 90 -25.51 3.31 -30.02
C ASN A 90 -25.82 4.64 -30.72
N PHE A 91 -25.97 4.61 -32.04
CA PHE A 91 -26.38 5.74 -32.87
C PHE A 91 -27.61 5.42 -33.66
N ILE A 92 -28.49 6.40 -33.76
CA ILE A 92 -29.65 6.37 -34.66
C ILE A 92 -29.48 7.54 -35.62
N LEU A 93 -29.10 7.26 -36.85
CA LEU A 93 -28.82 8.26 -37.85
C LEU A 93 -30.04 8.62 -38.67
N LYS A 94 -30.20 9.89 -39.05
CA LYS A 94 -31.24 10.42 -39.89
C LYS A 94 -30.64 10.79 -41.25
N GLU A 95 -31.31 10.53 -42.36
CA GLU A 95 -30.91 11.02 -43.66
C GLU A 95 -30.76 12.54 -43.66
N ALA A 96 -29.66 13.04 -44.20
CA ALA A 96 -29.40 14.48 -44.30
C ALA A 96 -30.23 15.08 -45.43
N VAL A 97 -30.99 16.14 -45.14
CA VAL A 97 -31.69 16.94 -46.12
C VAL A 97 -30.77 18.01 -46.71
N ILE A 98 -29.76 18.43 -45.95
CA ILE A 98 -28.73 19.40 -46.31
C ILE A 98 -27.37 18.82 -45.93
N GLU A 99 -26.40 18.85 -46.83
CA GLU A 99 -25.04 18.40 -46.56
C GLU A 99 -24.36 19.29 -45.49
N GLY A 100 -23.86 18.69 -44.40
CA GLY A 100 -23.13 19.39 -43.33
C GLY A 100 -23.93 19.59 -42.01
N GLU A 101 -25.17 19.13 -41.91
CA GLU A 101 -25.89 19.09 -40.62
C GLU A 101 -25.20 18.16 -39.60
N GLU A 102 -25.00 18.65 -38.40
CA GLU A 102 -24.43 17.90 -37.26
C GLU A 102 -25.33 17.99 -36.04
N VAL A 103 -25.60 16.86 -35.42
CA VAL A 103 -26.28 16.76 -34.11
C VAL A 103 -25.25 16.50 -33.02
N THR A 104 -25.15 17.40 -32.06
CA THR A 104 -24.27 17.23 -30.89
C THR A 104 -25.10 16.89 -29.66
N VAL A 105 -24.71 15.81 -28.96
CA VAL A 105 -25.32 15.34 -27.70
C VAL A 105 -24.22 15.14 -26.68
N VAL A 106 -24.50 15.41 -25.41
CA VAL A 106 -23.61 15.08 -24.29
C VAL A 106 -23.97 13.70 -23.78
N ALA A 107 -23.00 12.81 -23.67
CA ALA A 107 -23.23 11.45 -23.19
C ALA A 107 -23.71 11.46 -21.72
N GLU A 108 -24.77 10.74 -21.46
CA GLU A 108 -25.15 10.39 -20.09
C GLU A 108 -24.33 9.19 -19.64
N ARG A 109 -23.54 9.35 -18.60
CA ARG A 109 -22.77 8.23 -18.03
C ARG A 109 -23.73 7.26 -17.34
N PRO A 110 -23.82 5.99 -17.76
CA PRO A 110 -24.62 4.99 -17.05
C PRO A 110 -24.21 4.89 -15.58
N MET A 111 -25.17 4.77 -14.67
CA MET A 111 -24.90 4.53 -13.24
C MET A 111 -24.52 3.08 -12.97
N VAL A 112 -25.08 2.15 -13.75
CA VAL A 112 -24.83 0.70 -13.68
C VAL A 112 -24.01 0.28 -14.90
N GLN A 113 -23.05 -0.57 -14.67
CA GLN A 113 -22.13 -1.04 -15.70
C GLN A 113 -22.43 -2.51 -16.04
N LYS A 114 -23.00 -2.75 -17.22
CA LYS A 114 -23.52 -4.07 -17.65
C LYS A 114 -22.42 -5.13 -17.79
N ASP A 115 -21.16 -4.75 -17.97
CA ASP A 115 -20.01 -5.67 -18.13
C ASP A 115 -19.27 -6.02 -16.83
N LEU A 116 -19.91 -5.77 -15.68
CA LEU A 116 -19.31 -6.01 -14.37
C LEU A 116 -19.52 -7.45 -13.92
N THR A 117 -18.52 -8.30 -14.06
CA THR A 117 -18.54 -9.72 -13.64
C THR A 117 -18.00 -9.96 -12.22
N ALA A 118 -17.49 -8.92 -11.53
CA ALA A 118 -17.02 -8.95 -10.13
C ALA A 118 -17.06 -7.53 -9.54
N SER A 119 -17.14 -7.40 -8.21
CA SER A 119 -17.13 -6.09 -7.57
C SER A 119 -15.82 -5.35 -7.82
N GLN A 120 -15.95 -4.18 -8.43
CA GLN A 120 -14.84 -3.27 -8.66
C GLN A 120 -15.32 -1.83 -8.68
N LYS A 121 -14.48 -0.90 -8.25
CA LYS A 121 -14.76 0.54 -8.27
C LYS A 121 -13.65 1.28 -8.97
N VAL A 122 -14.04 2.15 -9.90
CA VAL A 122 -13.14 3.10 -10.55
C VAL A 122 -13.43 4.48 -9.96
N THR A 123 -12.39 5.15 -9.49
CA THR A 123 -12.46 6.53 -9.00
C THR A 123 -11.62 7.40 -9.93
N THR A 124 -12.24 8.40 -10.51
CA THR A 124 -11.61 9.29 -11.50
C THR A 124 -10.82 10.42 -10.83
N SER A 125 -9.92 11.07 -11.58
CA SER A 125 -9.17 12.23 -11.09
C SER A 125 -10.08 13.35 -10.58
N ASP A 126 -11.22 13.60 -11.20
CA ASP A 126 -12.16 14.64 -10.79
C ASP A 126 -12.79 14.32 -9.43
N GLU A 127 -13.18 13.07 -9.20
CA GLU A 127 -13.69 12.60 -7.91
C GLU A 127 -12.61 12.69 -6.81
N ILE A 128 -11.37 12.32 -7.13
CA ILE A 128 -10.24 12.39 -6.19
C ILE A 128 -9.94 13.84 -5.77
N ASN A 129 -10.00 14.78 -6.72
CA ASN A 129 -9.63 16.17 -6.49
C ASN A 129 -10.58 16.93 -5.54
N VAL A 130 -11.84 16.50 -5.42
CA VAL A 130 -12.81 17.14 -4.50
C VAL A 130 -12.81 16.52 -3.10
N MET A 131 -12.18 15.34 -2.91
CA MET A 131 -12.12 14.68 -1.61
C MET A 131 -11.09 15.35 -0.66
N PRO A 132 -11.34 15.37 0.68
CA PRO A 132 -10.37 15.79 1.69
C PRO A 132 -9.32 14.70 1.96
N VAL A 133 -8.53 14.37 0.96
CA VAL A 133 -7.49 13.32 1.05
C VAL A 133 -6.13 13.85 0.60
N GLU A 134 -5.04 13.31 1.17
CA GLU A 134 -3.67 13.72 0.82
C GLU A 134 -3.02 12.80 -0.21
N SER A 135 -3.48 11.57 -0.31
CA SER A 135 -2.89 10.56 -1.20
C SER A 135 -3.97 9.61 -1.71
N PHE A 136 -3.65 8.83 -2.75
CA PHE A 136 -4.53 7.78 -3.25
C PHE A 136 -4.88 6.73 -2.17
N LEU A 137 -4.00 6.49 -1.18
CA LEU A 137 -4.33 5.64 -0.03
C LEU A 137 -5.50 6.19 0.78
N GLY A 138 -5.59 7.53 0.93
CA GLY A 138 -6.76 8.19 1.53
C GLY A 138 -8.04 7.92 0.76
N VAL A 139 -7.98 7.93 -0.58
CA VAL A 139 -9.13 7.55 -1.44
C VAL A 139 -9.49 6.07 -1.24
N LEU A 140 -8.48 5.20 -1.20
CA LEU A 140 -8.65 3.75 -1.08
C LEU A 140 -9.41 3.36 0.19
N VAL A 141 -9.10 3.98 1.34
CA VAL A 141 -9.78 3.69 2.62
C VAL A 141 -11.22 4.17 2.70
N THR A 142 -11.69 4.93 1.72
CA THR A 142 -13.11 5.32 1.62
C THR A 142 -13.94 4.32 0.83
N GLN A 143 -13.33 3.32 0.18
CA GLN A 143 -14.03 2.36 -0.66
C GLN A 143 -14.72 1.27 0.17
N ALA A 144 -15.82 0.73 -0.35
CA ALA A 144 -16.52 -0.40 0.27
C ALA A 144 -15.61 -1.63 0.40
N GLY A 145 -15.65 -2.28 1.56
CA GLY A 145 -14.82 -3.45 1.85
C GLY A 145 -13.35 -3.14 2.14
N VAL A 146 -12.94 -1.88 2.16
CA VAL A 146 -11.58 -1.48 2.53
C VAL A 146 -11.56 -0.92 3.94
N ASN A 147 -10.70 -1.47 4.79
CA ASN A 147 -10.48 -0.98 6.14
C ASN A 147 -8.98 -0.82 6.44
N GLN A 148 -8.71 -0.09 7.51
CA GLN A 148 -7.36 0.16 7.98
C GLN A 148 -7.18 -0.52 9.33
N GLY A 149 -6.16 -1.33 9.48
CA GLY A 149 -5.79 -1.97 10.73
C GLY A 149 -5.23 -0.99 11.76
N ALA A 150 -5.01 -1.48 12.99
CA ALA A 150 -4.46 -0.66 14.08
C ALA A 150 -3.07 -0.10 13.76
N GLY A 151 -2.25 -0.78 12.96
CA GLY A 151 -0.93 -0.33 12.47
C GLY A 151 -0.99 0.64 11.28
N GLY A 152 -2.18 0.90 10.73
CA GLY A 152 -2.37 1.73 9.53
C GLY A 152 -2.31 0.94 8.22
N GLU A 153 -2.10 -0.37 8.27
CA GLU A 153 -2.13 -1.30 7.15
C GLU A 153 -3.52 -1.40 6.53
N LEU A 154 -3.57 -1.67 5.23
CA LEU A 154 -4.82 -1.77 4.48
C LEU A 154 -5.27 -3.23 4.34
N HIS A 155 -6.55 -3.44 4.56
CA HIS A 155 -7.20 -4.73 4.38
C HIS A 155 -8.35 -4.59 3.39
N ILE A 156 -8.49 -5.52 2.46
CA ILE A 156 -9.61 -5.56 1.51
C ILE A 156 -10.46 -6.80 1.83
N ARG A 157 -11.74 -6.56 2.18
CA ARG A 157 -12.71 -7.63 2.50
C ARG A 157 -12.13 -8.67 3.46
N GLY A 158 -11.60 -8.20 4.60
CA GLY A 158 -11.10 -9.03 5.68
C GLY A 158 -9.83 -9.83 5.38
N GLY A 159 -9.23 -9.70 4.21
CA GLY A 159 -7.94 -10.31 3.91
C GLY A 159 -6.79 -9.66 4.68
N ARG A 160 -5.63 -10.32 4.74
CA ARG A 160 -4.41 -9.74 5.29
C ARG A 160 -3.92 -8.58 4.42
N SER A 161 -3.25 -7.61 5.00
CA SER A 161 -2.73 -6.44 4.28
C SER A 161 -1.72 -6.80 3.18
N ASN A 162 -0.99 -7.89 3.37
CA ASN A 162 -0.05 -8.41 2.37
C ASN A 162 -0.71 -9.15 1.18
N GLU A 163 -2.02 -9.33 1.20
CA GLU A 163 -2.75 -10.02 0.14
C GLU A 163 -3.24 -9.10 -0.97
N VAL A 164 -2.96 -7.79 -0.88
CA VAL A 164 -3.35 -6.79 -1.86
C VAL A 164 -2.27 -6.61 -2.91
N GLY A 165 -2.63 -6.72 -4.19
CA GLY A 165 -1.74 -6.42 -5.31
C GLY A 165 -1.82 -4.96 -5.72
N TYR A 166 -0.66 -4.27 -5.80
CA TYR A 166 -0.57 -2.88 -6.24
C TYR A 166 0.10 -2.79 -7.60
N TYR A 167 -0.53 -2.06 -8.51
CA TYR A 167 -0.06 -1.86 -9.87
C TYR A 167 -0.11 -0.39 -10.26
N VAL A 168 0.88 0.06 -11.03
CA VAL A 168 0.91 1.37 -11.68
C VAL A 168 1.02 1.16 -13.17
N ASP A 169 0.04 1.62 -13.93
CA ASP A 169 -0.04 1.34 -15.36
C ASP A 169 0.15 -0.16 -15.67
N GLY A 170 -0.37 -1.08 -14.82
CA GLY A 170 -0.26 -2.54 -14.99
C GLY A 170 1.09 -3.18 -14.63
N VAL A 171 2.06 -2.38 -14.14
CA VAL A 171 3.32 -2.86 -13.57
C VAL A 171 3.18 -3.04 -12.07
N SER A 172 3.56 -4.19 -11.52
CA SER A 172 3.56 -4.40 -10.07
C SER A 172 4.60 -3.51 -9.39
N VAL A 173 4.17 -2.78 -8.37
CA VAL A 173 5.01 -1.90 -7.54
C VAL A 173 5.08 -2.39 -6.09
N ALA A 174 4.84 -3.68 -5.87
CA ALA A 174 4.97 -4.31 -4.56
C ALA A 174 6.44 -4.41 -4.14
N ASN A 175 6.71 -4.17 -2.85
CA ASN A 175 8.04 -4.36 -2.28
C ASN A 175 8.27 -5.85 -2.00
N PRO A 176 9.33 -6.49 -2.54
CA PRO A 176 9.58 -7.92 -2.34
C PRO A 176 9.87 -8.32 -0.88
N PHE A 177 10.43 -7.44 -0.06
CA PHE A 177 10.66 -7.70 1.36
C PHE A 177 9.38 -7.68 2.18
N PHE A 178 8.50 -6.73 1.86
CA PHE A 178 7.25 -6.51 2.57
C PHE A 178 6.12 -6.49 1.56
N THR A 179 5.25 -7.44 1.64
CA THR A 179 4.03 -7.45 0.84
C THR A 179 3.02 -6.38 1.27
N ASN A 180 3.24 -5.71 2.40
CA ASN A 180 2.30 -4.72 2.96
C ASN A 180 2.46 -3.31 2.39
N GLY A 181 3.29 -3.10 1.41
CA GLY A 181 3.64 -1.73 1.07
C GLY A 181 3.62 -1.47 -0.41
N LEU A 182 2.96 -0.40 -0.75
CA LEU A 182 3.28 0.35 -1.92
C LEU A 182 4.72 0.86 -1.74
N ALA A 183 5.62 0.39 -2.56
CA ALA A 183 6.98 0.91 -2.56
C ALA A 183 7.05 2.39 -2.98
N ILE A 184 5.99 2.91 -3.60
CA ILE A 184 5.98 4.21 -4.28
C ILE A 184 4.75 5.01 -3.84
N ASN A 185 4.94 6.27 -3.45
CA ASN A 185 3.85 7.21 -3.24
C ASN A 185 3.65 8.05 -4.51
N ILE A 186 2.41 8.17 -4.96
CA ILE A 186 2.05 8.88 -6.20
C ILE A 186 1.17 10.07 -5.87
N SER A 187 1.45 11.22 -6.53
CA SER A 187 0.61 12.40 -6.47
C SER A 187 -0.79 12.11 -7.02
N ASN A 188 -1.83 12.50 -6.29
CA ASN A 188 -3.21 12.40 -6.77
C ASN A 188 -3.43 13.15 -8.09
N LYS A 189 -2.73 14.27 -8.30
CA LYS A 189 -2.84 15.07 -9.52
C LYS A 189 -2.28 14.39 -10.77
N ALA A 190 -1.36 13.42 -10.58
CA ALA A 190 -0.80 12.62 -11.66
C ALA A 190 -1.71 11.46 -12.11
N LEU A 191 -2.72 11.11 -11.29
CA LEU A 191 -3.62 10.00 -11.57
C LEU A 191 -4.71 10.40 -12.57
N GLU A 192 -4.96 9.55 -13.56
CA GLU A 192 -6.14 9.59 -14.43
C GLU A 192 -7.32 8.88 -13.77
N GLU A 193 -7.07 7.67 -13.26
CA GLU A 193 -8.05 6.90 -12.50
C GLU A 193 -7.38 5.90 -11.56
N MET A 194 -8.10 5.51 -10.51
CA MET A 194 -7.77 4.40 -9.62
C MET A 194 -8.85 3.34 -9.73
N LYS A 195 -8.45 2.11 -10.09
CA LYS A 195 -9.32 0.94 -10.14
C LYS A 195 -9.03 0.03 -8.94
N VAL A 196 -10.04 -0.27 -8.16
CA VAL A 196 -9.98 -1.21 -7.04
C VAL A 196 -10.87 -2.40 -7.35
N VAL A 197 -10.31 -3.59 -7.42
CA VAL A 197 -11.05 -4.85 -7.60
C VAL A 197 -11.01 -5.60 -6.28
N SER A 198 -12.15 -5.74 -5.64
CA SER A 198 -12.31 -6.43 -4.35
C SER A 198 -12.95 -7.81 -4.47
N GLY A 199 -13.53 -8.13 -5.63
CA GLY A 199 -14.09 -9.43 -5.98
C GLY A 199 -13.08 -10.37 -6.66
N ALA A 200 -13.58 -11.38 -7.38
CA ALA A 200 -12.73 -12.26 -8.16
C ALA A 200 -12.14 -11.51 -9.36
N PHE A 201 -10.87 -11.15 -9.27
CA PHE A 201 -10.17 -10.39 -10.31
C PHE A 201 -9.68 -11.31 -11.44
N ASN A 202 -9.48 -10.68 -12.62
CA ASN A 202 -9.13 -11.34 -13.87
C ASN A 202 -7.83 -12.15 -13.78
N ALA A 203 -7.65 -13.13 -14.69
CA ALA A 203 -6.50 -14.03 -14.71
C ALA A 203 -5.16 -13.32 -15.00
N GLU A 204 -5.17 -12.12 -15.57
CA GLU A 204 -4.00 -11.28 -15.79
C GLU A 204 -3.27 -10.85 -14.49
N TYR A 205 -4.00 -10.76 -13.36
CA TYR A 205 -3.46 -10.42 -12.05
C TYR A 205 -3.11 -11.67 -11.25
N GLY A 206 -1.97 -11.66 -10.59
CA GLY A 206 -1.49 -12.77 -9.77
C GLY A 206 -0.75 -12.32 -8.52
N ASN A 207 -0.31 -13.29 -7.72
CA ASN A 207 0.40 -13.07 -6.46
C ASN A 207 -0.34 -12.10 -5.52
N ALA A 208 -1.67 -12.24 -5.45
CA ALA A 208 -2.59 -11.50 -4.58
C ALA A 208 -3.79 -12.39 -4.26
N MET A 209 -4.40 -12.22 -3.07
CA MET A 209 -5.52 -13.05 -2.61
C MET A 209 -6.75 -12.23 -2.17
N SER A 210 -6.57 -10.94 -1.83
CA SER A 210 -7.64 -10.11 -1.27
C SER A 210 -8.23 -9.13 -2.25
N GLY A 211 -7.41 -8.51 -3.09
CA GLY A 211 -7.84 -7.51 -4.06
C GLY A 211 -6.69 -6.91 -4.85
N ILE A 212 -7.05 -6.12 -5.85
CA ILE A 212 -6.13 -5.43 -6.75
C ILE A 212 -6.39 -3.94 -6.72
N VAL A 213 -5.34 -3.15 -6.60
CA VAL A 213 -5.35 -1.69 -6.76
C VAL A 213 -4.49 -1.36 -7.96
N ASN A 214 -5.10 -0.84 -9.02
CA ASN A 214 -4.40 -0.42 -10.24
C ASN A 214 -4.56 1.09 -10.42
N LEU A 215 -3.43 1.80 -10.44
CA LEU A 215 -3.32 3.24 -10.59
C LEU A 215 -2.94 3.56 -12.03
N GLN A 216 -3.77 4.30 -12.74
CA GLN A 216 -3.49 4.75 -14.09
C GLN A 216 -2.94 6.18 -14.05
N ILE A 217 -1.76 6.38 -14.63
CA ILE A 217 -1.11 7.69 -14.73
C ILE A 217 -1.56 8.40 -16.00
N LYS A 218 -1.84 9.71 -15.89
CA LYS A 218 -2.17 10.57 -17.03
C LYS A 218 -1.10 10.49 -18.11
N ASP A 219 -1.52 10.39 -19.37
CA ASP A 219 -0.66 10.63 -20.53
C ASP A 219 -0.47 12.15 -20.74
N GLY A 220 0.55 12.55 -21.48
CA GLY A 220 0.69 13.94 -21.93
C GLY A 220 -0.38 14.28 -22.97
N GLY A 221 -0.98 15.46 -22.84
CA GLY A 221 -1.95 16.00 -23.79
C GLY A 221 -1.32 16.69 -25.00
N ASP A 222 -2.17 17.19 -25.91
CA ASP A 222 -1.77 17.98 -27.09
C ASP A 222 -1.57 19.46 -26.74
N GLN A 223 -2.02 19.89 -25.57
CA GLN A 223 -1.86 21.23 -25.01
C GLN A 223 -1.09 21.16 -23.69
N TYR A 224 -0.42 22.25 -23.34
CA TYR A 224 0.25 22.36 -22.05
C TYR A 224 -0.78 22.60 -20.95
N HIS A 225 -0.75 21.77 -19.94
CA HIS A 225 -1.45 21.94 -18.69
C HIS A 225 -0.48 21.77 -17.53
N GLY A 226 -0.70 22.51 -16.49
CA GLY A 226 0.12 22.38 -15.31
C GLY A 226 -0.60 22.82 -14.04
N SER A 227 -0.04 22.42 -12.92
CA SER A 227 -0.48 22.91 -11.62
C SER A 227 0.70 23.04 -10.69
N LEU A 228 0.67 24.07 -9.85
CA LEU A 228 1.60 24.26 -8.75
C LEU A 228 0.80 24.50 -7.49
N SER A 229 1.09 23.76 -6.43
CA SER A 229 0.40 23.92 -5.16
C SER A 229 1.36 23.94 -3.97
N TYR A 230 0.99 24.71 -2.97
CA TYR A 230 1.62 24.78 -1.67
C TYR A 230 0.55 24.60 -0.60
N GLN A 231 0.87 23.79 0.39
CA GLN A 231 0.04 23.56 1.57
C GLN A 231 0.91 23.64 2.82
N SER A 232 0.38 24.24 3.87
CA SER A 232 1.04 24.27 5.16
C SER A 232 0.01 24.15 6.27
N GLY A 233 0.43 23.66 7.45
CA GLY A 233 -0.46 23.45 8.57
C GLY A 233 0.19 22.78 9.76
N ASP A 234 -0.62 22.49 10.77
CA ASP A 234 -0.18 21.83 11.98
C ASP A 234 -1.28 21.03 12.65
N HIS A 235 -0.91 20.30 13.70
CA HIS A 235 -1.83 19.62 14.59
C HIS A 235 -2.20 20.54 15.75
N GLN A 236 -3.45 20.46 16.21
CA GLN A 236 -3.94 21.21 17.36
C GLN A 236 -5.02 20.40 18.07
N SER A 237 -4.85 20.23 19.39
CA SER A 237 -5.80 19.54 20.23
C SER A 237 -5.88 20.18 21.61
N SER A 238 -6.98 19.97 22.32
CA SER A 238 -7.11 20.27 23.74
C SER A 238 -6.53 19.17 24.64
N ASP A 239 -6.10 18.03 24.08
CA ASP A 239 -5.63 16.84 24.78
C ASP A 239 -4.13 16.96 25.15
N ILE A 240 -3.78 18.05 25.85
CA ILE A 240 -2.40 18.35 26.29
C ILE A 240 -1.88 17.36 27.33
N ASP A 241 -2.76 16.69 28.04
CA ASP A 241 -2.46 15.60 28.96
C ASP A 241 -1.90 14.36 28.26
N ILE A 242 -2.22 14.17 26.98
CA ILE A 242 -1.80 13.02 26.17
C ILE A 242 -0.68 13.40 25.20
N PHE A 243 -0.86 14.52 24.48
CA PHE A 243 0.07 14.95 23.43
C PHE A 243 0.91 16.13 23.90
N THR A 244 2.16 15.87 24.20
CA THR A 244 3.13 16.89 24.59
C THR A 244 3.27 17.96 23.50
N ASN A 245 3.29 19.26 23.87
CA ASN A 245 3.47 20.42 22.97
C ASN A 245 2.41 20.57 21.85
N ILE A 246 1.21 19.97 21.99
CA ILE A 246 0.17 19.98 20.95
C ILE A 246 -0.61 21.30 20.88
N ASP A 247 -0.53 22.14 21.89
CA ASP A 247 -1.13 23.47 21.99
C ASP A 247 -0.29 24.56 21.29
N ALA A 248 0.98 24.29 21.02
CA ALA A 248 1.89 25.19 20.31
C ALA A 248 1.67 25.14 18.79
N PHE A 249 0.50 25.64 18.32
CA PHE A 249 0.16 25.64 16.89
C PHE A 249 1.09 26.54 16.07
N ASN A 250 1.75 25.97 15.06
CA ASN A 250 2.55 26.71 14.10
C ASN A 250 2.21 26.27 12.66
N ILE A 251 1.52 27.11 11.93
CA ILE A 251 1.06 26.83 10.56
C ILE A 251 2.17 26.40 9.60
N PHE A 252 3.44 26.65 9.89
CA PHE A 252 4.57 26.31 9.04
C PHE A 252 5.27 25.01 9.44
N THR A 253 4.73 24.23 10.36
CA THR A 253 5.31 22.95 10.84
C THR A 253 5.26 21.87 9.74
N ASN A 254 4.11 21.68 9.10
CA ASN A 254 3.93 20.71 8.05
C ASN A 254 3.83 21.42 6.70
N LYS A 255 4.64 21.04 5.73
CA LYS A 255 4.71 21.69 4.42
C LYS A 255 4.62 20.66 3.30
N VAL A 256 3.85 20.98 2.25
CA VAL A 256 3.74 20.18 1.04
C VAL A 256 3.87 21.10 -0.17
N TYR A 257 4.81 20.78 -1.03
CA TYR A 257 4.98 21.39 -2.34
C TYR A 257 4.64 20.33 -3.39
N GLU A 258 3.80 20.67 -4.35
CA GLU A 258 3.40 19.72 -5.39
C GLU A 258 3.26 20.48 -6.71
N GLY A 259 3.83 19.90 -7.76
CA GLY A 259 3.77 20.45 -9.12
C GLY A 259 3.54 19.37 -10.16
N THR A 260 2.76 19.69 -11.19
CA THR A 260 2.55 18.84 -12.36
C THR A 260 2.61 19.69 -13.63
N VAL A 261 3.23 19.14 -14.67
CA VAL A 261 3.22 19.72 -16.02
C VAL A 261 3.10 18.60 -17.03
N ASN A 262 2.20 18.75 -17.99
CA ASN A 262 2.04 17.81 -19.08
C ASN A 262 1.76 18.56 -20.40
N GLY A 263 2.02 17.90 -21.53
CA GLY A 263 1.82 18.49 -22.85
C GLY A 263 2.68 17.84 -23.92
N PRO A 264 2.74 18.47 -25.13
CA PRO A 264 3.65 18.03 -26.17
C PRO A 264 5.10 18.33 -25.78
N MET A 265 6.05 17.45 -26.17
CA MET A 265 7.47 17.62 -25.83
C MET A 265 8.02 18.90 -26.48
N PRO A 266 8.53 19.86 -25.68
CA PRO A 266 9.01 21.12 -26.19
C PRO A 266 10.17 20.91 -27.14
N PHE A 267 10.26 21.74 -28.21
CA PHE A 267 11.31 21.78 -29.24
C PHE A 267 11.43 20.50 -30.13
N ILE A 268 10.83 19.36 -29.76
CA ILE A 268 10.98 18.09 -30.46
C ILE A 268 9.71 17.71 -31.23
N SER A 269 8.53 17.99 -30.69
CA SER A 269 7.26 17.54 -31.28
C SER A 269 6.31 18.71 -31.48
N LYS A 270 6.25 19.22 -32.71
CA LYS A 270 5.24 20.21 -33.13
C LYS A 270 3.91 19.55 -33.53
N ASP A 271 3.91 18.24 -33.78
CA ASP A 271 2.79 17.45 -34.25
C ASP A 271 2.08 16.60 -33.16
N GLY A 272 2.41 16.83 -31.89
CA GLY A 272 1.82 16.13 -30.74
C GLY A 272 2.15 14.64 -30.65
N LYS A 273 3.06 14.11 -31.48
CA LYS A 273 3.43 12.70 -31.44
C LYS A 273 4.26 12.33 -30.21
N PHE A 274 5.04 13.25 -29.68
CA PHE A 274 5.83 13.04 -28.48
C PHE A 274 5.29 13.95 -27.37
N THR A 275 4.72 13.31 -26.32
CA THR A 275 4.10 14.00 -25.19
C THR A 275 4.76 13.57 -23.88
N PHE A 276 4.63 14.41 -22.86
CA PHE A 276 5.14 14.13 -21.53
C PHE A 276 4.13 14.49 -20.43
N ASN A 277 4.26 13.82 -19.30
CA ASN A 277 3.62 14.17 -18.04
C ASN A 277 4.66 14.02 -16.93
N VAL A 278 4.96 15.11 -16.22
CA VAL A 278 5.91 15.14 -15.10
C VAL A 278 5.20 15.69 -13.88
N SER A 279 5.35 15.00 -12.75
CA SER A 279 4.83 15.47 -11.47
C SER A 279 5.86 15.28 -10.37
N GLY A 280 5.91 16.24 -9.44
CA GLY A 280 6.77 16.19 -8.26
C GLY A 280 6.01 16.60 -7.01
N ARG A 281 6.30 15.93 -5.90
CA ARG A 281 5.77 16.25 -4.58
C ARG A 281 6.88 16.13 -3.54
N ILE A 282 7.05 17.19 -2.75
CA ILE A 282 7.97 17.23 -1.62
C ILE A 282 7.13 17.55 -0.38
N SER A 283 7.32 16.80 0.69
CA SER A 283 6.65 17.07 1.96
C SER A 283 7.61 16.98 3.14
N SER A 284 7.38 17.83 4.14
CA SER A 284 8.06 17.82 5.41
C SER A 284 7.03 17.96 6.53
N SER A 285 7.15 17.15 7.57
CA SER A 285 6.28 17.18 8.75
C SER A 285 7.10 16.85 9.98
N GLU A 286 6.87 17.55 11.07
CA GLU A 286 7.42 17.23 12.40
C GLU A 286 6.58 16.15 13.12
N GLY A 287 5.35 15.92 12.65
CA GLY A 287 4.40 15.02 13.28
C GLY A 287 3.71 15.67 14.47
N TYR A 288 3.16 14.86 15.37
CA TYR A 288 2.44 15.31 16.56
C TYR A 288 2.89 14.60 17.84
N TYR A 289 3.98 13.87 17.78
CA TYR A 289 4.64 13.29 18.94
C TYR A 289 5.90 14.06 19.24
N TYR A 290 5.94 14.65 20.43
CA TYR A 290 7.09 15.36 20.94
C TYR A 290 7.63 14.66 22.18
N GLY A 291 8.95 14.67 22.33
CA GLY A 291 9.66 14.37 23.57
C GLY A 291 10.20 15.65 24.20
N ILE A 292 10.71 15.52 25.40
CA ILE A 292 11.40 16.59 26.13
C ILE A 292 12.85 16.12 26.30
N ARG A 293 13.82 16.90 25.83
CA ARG A 293 15.22 16.54 25.96
C ARG A 293 15.71 16.85 27.38
N GLU A 294 15.38 16.01 28.34
CA GLU A 294 15.90 16.09 29.70
C GLU A 294 17.21 15.33 29.86
N HIS A 295 17.32 14.21 29.14
CA HIS A 295 18.52 13.40 29.08
C HIS A 295 19.18 13.46 27.70
N THR A 296 20.51 13.39 27.72
CA THR A 296 21.33 13.14 26.52
C THR A 296 21.65 11.65 26.40
N ILE A 297 22.09 11.21 25.22
CA ILE A 297 22.54 9.83 25.02
C ILE A 297 23.75 9.46 25.91
N GLY A 298 24.55 10.45 26.31
CA GLY A 298 25.76 10.30 27.13
C GLY A 298 25.48 10.24 28.63
N ASP A 299 24.28 10.50 29.09
CA ASP A 299 23.96 10.52 30.51
C ASP A 299 24.04 9.13 31.12
N SER A 300 24.42 9.11 32.42
CA SER A 300 24.59 7.93 33.25
C SER A 300 23.45 7.83 34.26
N ALA A 301 23.08 6.61 34.64
CA ALA A 301 22.15 6.38 35.74
C ALA A 301 22.53 5.07 36.46
N ASP A 302 22.35 5.04 37.80
CA ASP A 302 22.57 3.86 38.60
C ASP A 302 21.35 3.60 39.52
N PHE A 303 20.66 2.52 39.28
CA PHE A 303 19.44 2.11 40.01
C PHE A 303 19.65 0.87 40.87
N ARG A 304 20.90 0.40 41.06
CA ARG A 304 21.20 -0.84 41.81
C ARG A 304 20.92 -0.74 43.29
N ASN A 305 21.07 0.46 43.88
CA ASN A 305 20.74 0.72 45.26
C ASN A 305 19.57 1.69 45.35
N SER A 306 18.45 1.26 45.88
CA SER A 306 17.25 2.09 45.98
C SER A 306 17.40 3.29 46.93
N ASP A 307 18.37 3.25 47.84
CA ASP A 307 18.60 4.32 48.81
C ASP A 307 19.60 5.37 48.29
N ASP A 308 20.20 5.12 47.12
CA ASP A 308 21.23 5.99 46.52
C ASP A 308 21.16 5.92 44.97
N TRP A 309 19.99 6.22 44.41
CA TRP A 309 19.83 6.31 42.97
C TRP A 309 20.49 7.56 42.41
N TYR A 310 21.21 7.40 41.33
CA TYR A 310 21.88 8.48 40.62
C TYR A 310 21.32 8.58 39.19
N ILE A 311 20.96 9.79 38.77
CA ILE A 311 20.47 10.10 37.40
C ILE A 311 21.12 11.41 36.94
N GLU A 312 21.78 11.39 35.79
CA GLU A 312 22.24 12.58 35.09
C GLU A 312 21.10 13.15 34.22
N MET A 313 20.99 14.48 34.21
CA MET A 313 20.03 15.26 33.45
C MET A 313 20.75 16.42 32.77
N ASN A 314 21.47 16.14 31.69
CA ASN A 314 22.28 17.11 30.95
C ASN A 314 21.58 17.64 29.69
N GLY A 315 20.28 17.36 29.52
CA GLY A 315 19.47 17.87 28.43
C GLY A 315 19.12 19.35 28.61
N ASP A 316 18.65 19.99 27.55
CA ASP A 316 18.27 21.40 27.49
C ASP A 316 16.77 21.65 27.74
N SER A 317 16.03 20.63 28.08
CA SER A 317 14.56 20.61 28.28
C SER A 317 13.76 21.10 27.07
N SER A 318 14.32 21.09 25.86
CA SER A 318 13.65 21.50 24.64
C SER A 318 12.65 20.45 24.17
N TYR A 319 11.55 20.89 23.54
CA TYR A 319 10.63 20.00 22.84
C TYR A 319 11.23 19.51 21.52
N VAL A 320 11.34 18.22 21.35
CA VAL A 320 11.95 17.57 20.18
C VAL A 320 10.91 16.74 19.41
N PRO A 321 10.70 16.97 18.11
CA PRO A 321 9.84 16.12 17.29
C PRO A 321 10.37 14.67 17.25
N MET A 322 9.52 13.71 17.65
CA MET A 322 9.89 12.29 17.69
C MET A 322 9.33 11.46 16.53
N SER A 323 8.50 12.07 15.67
CA SER A 323 7.98 11.43 14.46
C SER A 323 8.15 12.31 13.20
N PRO A 324 9.28 13.02 13.05
CA PRO A 324 9.49 13.84 11.86
C PRO A 324 9.58 12.96 10.63
N ARG A 325 9.05 13.48 9.51
CA ARG A 325 9.05 12.79 8.23
C ARG A 325 9.28 13.78 7.09
N THR A 326 10.20 13.44 6.22
CA THR A 326 10.35 14.08 4.91
C THR A 326 10.10 13.08 3.81
N SER A 327 9.50 13.49 2.71
CA SER A 327 9.37 12.65 1.52
C SER A 327 9.47 13.47 0.25
N ASN A 328 10.02 12.82 -0.78
CA ASN A 328 10.12 13.35 -2.13
C ASN A 328 9.62 12.28 -3.11
N ASN A 329 8.78 12.69 -4.04
CA ASN A 329 8.24 11.81 -5.07
C ASN A 329 8.37 12.53 -6.40
N LEU A 330 8.88 11.83 -7.40
CA LEU A 330 9.01 12.31 -8.78
C LEU A 330 8.46 11.25 -9.72
N LEU A 331 7.62 11.67 -10.64
CA LEU A 331 7.07 10.84 -11.69
C LEU A 331 7.30 11.53 -13.03
N GLY A 332 7.81 10.78 -14.01
CA GLY A 332 7.89 11.18 -15.40
C GLY A 332 7.32 10.11 -16.31
N LYS A 333 6.38 10.47 -17.18
CA LYS A 333 5.83 9.60 -18.21
C LYS A 333 6.00 10.27 -19.56
N PHE A 334 6.72 9.62 -20.47
CA PHE A 334 7.03 10.10 -21.80
C PHE A 334 6.43 9.16 -22.82
N THR A 335 5.60 9.69 -23.72
CA THR A 335 4.88 8.89 -24.69
C THR A 335 5.21 9.33 -26.10
N TYR A 336 5.70 8.40 -26.92
CA TYR A 336 6.02 8.64 -28.34
C TYR A 336 5.13 7.77 -29.24
N ARG A 337 4.29 8.44 -30.04
CA ARG A 337 3.41 7.81 -31.02
C ARG A 337 4.12 7.75 -32.39
N VAL A 338 4.80 6.65 -32.66
CA VAL A 338 5.49 6.44 -33.95
C VAL A 338 4.51 6.46 -35.12
N SER A 339 3.36 5.83 -34.91
CA SER A 339 2.25 5.78 -35.86
C SER A 339 0.92 5.72 -35.10
N PRO A 340 -0.24 5.84 -35.77
CA PRO A 340 -1.53 5.60 -35.14
C PRO A 340 -1.67 4.24 -34.47
N ARG A 341 -0.83 3.27 -34.86
CA ARG A 341 -0.86 1.90 -34.35
C ARG A 341 0.24 1.56 -33.38
N LEU A 342 1.34 2.33 -33.31
CA LEU A 342 2.50 2.00 -32.51
C LEU A 342 2.86 3.16 -31.57
N LYS A 343 2.80 2.87 -30.27
CA LYS A 343 3.11 3.80 -29.17
C LYS A 343 4.17 3.22 -28.24
N PHE A 344 5.18 4.02 -27.90
CA PHE A 344 6.15 3.76 -26.84
C PHE A 344 5.85 4.65 -25.65
N SER A 345 5.92 4.11 -24.44
CA SER A 345 5.81 4.88 -23.21
C SER A 345 6.94 4.51 -22.26
N LEU A 346 7.68 5.51 -21.85
CA LEU A 346 8.72 5.42 -20.83
C LEU A 346 8.17 6.02 -19.54
N GLN A 347 8.25 5.30 -18.43
CA GLN A 347 7.84 5.77 -17.12
C GLN A 347 8.99 5.66 -16.13
N LEU A 348 9.19 6.73 -15.38
CA LEU A 348 10.19 6.85 -14.33
C LEU A 348 9.46 7.26 -13.05
N LEU A 349 9.62 6.49 -12.00
CA LEU A 349 9.07 6.78 -10.69
C LEU A 349 10.19 6.77 -9.66
N HIS A 350 10.27 7.83 -8.87
CA HIS A 350 11.13 7.91 -7.69
C HIS A 350 10.29 8.26 -6.47
N SER A 351 10.52 7.58 -5.36
CA SER A 351 9.94 7.90 -4.06
C SER A 351 10.99 7.69 -2.98
N GLY A 352 11.35 8.76 -2.29
CA GLY A 352 12.33 8.72 -1.21
C GLY A 352 11.81 9.40 0.05
N GLY A 353 12.46 9.13 1.18
CA GLY A 353 12.13 9.83 2.41
C GLY A 353 12.95 9.39 3.60
N LYS A 354 12.90 10.25 4.62
CA LYS A 354 13.53 10.05 5.93
C LYS A 354 12.50 10.24 7.01
N SER A 355 12.51 9.37 8.02
CA SER A 355 11.57 9.45 9.13
C SER A 355 12.15 8.90 10.43
N LYS A 356 11.60 9.36 11.55
CA LYS A 356 11.71 8.69 12.84
C LYS A 356 10.35 8.14 13.25
N SER A 357 10.35 7.11 14.08
CA SER A 357 9.15 6.57 14.69
C SER A 357 9.15 6.88 16.19
N TYR A 358 8.00 7.34 16.70
CA TYR A 358 7.85 7.59 18.12
C TYR A 358 8.12 6.31 18.92
N SER A 359 8.95 6.44 19.95
CA SER A 359 9.17 5.41 20.94
C SER A 359 8.94 6.01 22.33
N HIS A 360 7.93 5.49 23.03
CA HIS A 360 7.51 6.05 24.32
C HIS A 360 8.61 5.97 25.37
N VAL A 361 9.43 4.93 25.35
CA VAL A 361 10.59 4.76 26.24
C VAL A 361 11.57 5.92 26.14
N TYR A 362 11.71 6.52 24.95
CA TYR A 362 12.64 7.61 24.69
C TYR A 362 11.99 9.01 24.80
N LYS A 363 10.81 9.15 25.42
CA LYS A 363 10.12 10.45 25.54
C LYS A 363 11.02 11.54 26.14
N TYR A 364 11.86 11.21 27.11
CA TYR A 364 12.79 12.14 27.79
C TYR A 364 14.25 12.06 27.32
N ASN A 365 14.52 11.14 26.38
CA ASN A 365 15.81 11.01 25.67
C ASN A 365 15.54 10.89 24.15
N PRO A 366 14.91 11.90 23.53
CA PRO A 366 14.42 11.78 22.15
C PRO A 366 15.50 11.56 21.10
N ASP A 367 16.76 11.94 21.40
CA ASP A 367 17.89 11.75 20.52
C ASP A 367 18.36 10.27 20.49
N GLY A 368 17.92 9.43 21.45
CA GLY A 368 18.19 7.99 21.49
C GLY A 368 17.47 7.15 20.46
N THR A 369 16.57 7.72 19.62
CA THR A 369 15.75 6.99 18.64
C THR A 369 16.41 6.88 17.29
N SER A 370 16.15 5.75 16.60
CA SER A 370 16.69 5.49 15.25
C SER A 370 15.98 6.30 14.16
N THR A 371 16.72 6.56 13.10
CA THR A 371 16.24 7.14 11.84
C THR A 371 16.05 6.03 10.81
N SER A 372 15.04 6.16 9.97
CA SER A 372 14.80 5.31 8.80
C SER A 372 14.85 6.14 7.54
N GLU A 373 15.60 5.67 6.56
CA GLU A 373 15.65 6.22 5.20
C GLU A 373 15.19 5.17 4.19
N SER A 374 14.49 5.61 3.16
CA SER A 374 14.09 4.74 2.05
C SER A 374 14.19 5.47 0.73
N ALA A 375 14.55 4.73 -0.31
CA ALA A 375 14.53 5.18 -1.70
C ALA A 375 13.99 4.05 -2.57
N ASN A 376 13.00 4.36 -3.40
CA ASN A 376 12.40 3.42 -4.32
C ASN A 376 12.42 4.04 -5.72
N ASN A 377 12.99 3.33 -6.67
CA ASN A 377 13.07 3.74 -8.06
C ASN A 377 12.39 2.68 -8.91
N ASN A 378 11.54 3.09 -9.83
CA ASN A 378 10.93 2.20 -10.80
C ASN A 378 11.08 2.81 -12.20
N PHE A 379 11.57 1.99 -13.10
CA PHE A 379 11.67 2.25 -14.52
C PHE A 379 10.75 1.28 -15.24
N SER A 380 9.95 1.74 -16.19
CA SER A 380 9.24 0.86 -17.10
C SER A 380 9.24 1.42 -18.52
N LEU A 381 9.51 0.54 -19.46
CA LEU A 381 9.40 0.77 -20.90
C LEU A 381 8.26 -0.08 -21.43
N ARG A 382 7.30 0.56 -22.04
CA ARG A 382 6.11 -0.05 -22.60
C ARG A 382 6.06 0.17 -24.11
N VAL A 383 5.73 -0.88 -24.83
CA VAL A 383 5.42 -0.86 -26.24
C VAL A 383 3.97 -1.29 -26.43
N ASN A 384 3.14 -0.45 -27.02
CA ASN A 384 1.77 -0.75 -27.39
C ASN A 384 1.63 -0.67 -28.91
N HIS A 385 1.15 -1.72 -29.55
CA HIS A 385 1.03 -1.80 -31.01
C HIS A 385 -0.27 -2.48 -31.47
N ALA A 386 -1.17 -1.81 -32.13
CA ALA A 386 -2.35 -2.39 -32.77
C ALA A 386 -1.95 -3.12 -34.06
N LEU A 387 -2.11 -4.45 -34.08
CA LEU A 387 -1.84 -5.29 -35.25
C LEU A 387 -2.89 -5.12 -36.34
N GLY A 388 -4.10 -4.76 -35.94
CA GLY A 388 -5.24 -4.52 -36.80
C GLY A 388 -6.37 -3.82 -36.06
N LYS A 389 -7.59 -3.88 -36.60
CA LYS A 389 -8.77 -3.29 -35.93
C LYS A 389 -9.25 -4.11 -34.74
N ARG A 390 -8.94 -5.42 -34.69
CA ARG A 390 -9.47 -6.37 -33.71
C ARG A 390 -8.41 -6.99 -32.79
N SER A 391 -7.15 -6.66 -32.98
CA SER A 391 -6.06 -7.24 -32.18
C SER A 391 -4.96 -6.22 -31.94
N PHE A 392 -4.41 -6.25 -30.74
CA PHE A 392 -3.35 -5.34 -30.33
C PHE A 392 -2.47 -5.95 -29.25
N TYR A 393 -1.36 -5.27 -28.92
CA TYR A 393 -0.33 -5.72 -28.01
C TYR A 393 0.33 -4.74 -27.06
N GLU A 394 0.74 -5.26 -25.92
CA GLU A 394 1.60 -4.57 -24.99
C GLU A 394 2.78 -5.45 -24.55
N ALA A 395 4.00 -4.96 -24.66
CA ALA A 395 5.17 -5.52 -24.02
C ALA A 395 5.69 -4.53 -23.01
N ILE A 396 5.98 -4.99 -21.79
CA ILE A 396 6.50 -4.14 -20.72
C ILE A 396 7.80 -4.76 -20.21
N PHE A 397 8.86 -3.97 -20.21
CA PHE A 397 10.05 -4.22 -19.42
C PHE A 397 10.00 -3.31 -18.21
N SER A 398 10.21 -3.83 -17.00
CA SER A 398 10.34 -3.01 -15.81
C SER A 398 11.52 -3.41 -14.95
N ALA A 399 12.13 -2.40 -14.33
CA ALA A 399 13.19 -2.55 -13.34
C ALA A 399 12.85 -1.69 -12.13
N SER A 400 12.86 -2.27 -10.95
CA SER A 400 12.68 -1.54 -9.70
C SER A 400 13.81 -1.83 -8.73
N ASN A 401 14.22 -0.78 -8.04
CA ASN A 401 15.19 -0.84 -6.96
C ASN A 401 14.54 -0.25 -5.70
N THR A 402 14.71 -0.91 -4.58
CA THR A 402 14.29 -0.43 -3.26
C THR A 402 15.46 -0.52 -2.32
N ASP A 403 15.82 0.61 -1.72
CA ASP A 403 16.84 0.72 -0.69
C ASP A 403 16.19 1.20 0.61
N TYR A 404 16.57 0.59 1.73
CA TYR A 404 16.16 0.96 3.07
C TYR A 404 17.35 0.92 4.01
N ALA A 405 17.50 1.95 4.83
CA ALA A 405 18.46 2.02 5.91
C ALA A 405 17.78 2.48 7.21
N GLY A 406 17.96 1.70 8.28
CA GLY A 406 17.57 2.07 9.64
C GLY A 406 18.82 2.16 10.51
N TYR A 407 19.05 3.30 11.19
CA TYR A 407 20.26 3.56 11.94
C TYR A 407 20.04 4.65 13.00
N GLN A 408 20.94 4.72 13.97
CA GLN A 408 20.85 5.71 15.03
C GLN A 408 21.42 7.08 14.59
N PHE A 409 22.69 7.15 14.27
CA PHE A 409 23.36 8.41 13.95
C PHE A 409 23.57 8.59 12.46
N LYS A 410 24.16 7.62 11.81
CA LYS A 410 24.44 7.61 10.37
C LYS A 410 24.55 6.19 9.82
N PRO A 411 24.36 6.00 8.53
CA PRO A 411 24.56 4.69 7.90
C PRO A 411 25.99 4.21 8.08
N ILE A 412 26.18 2.90 8.25
CA ILE A 412 27.50 2.25 8.32
C ILE A 412 27.64 1.37 7.09
N ASP A 413 28.69 1.60 6.31
CA ASP A 413 29.03 0.79 5.15
C ASP A 413 30.20 -0.12 5.47
N LEU A 414 29.92 -1.40 5.76
CA LEU A 414 30.92 -2.40 6.06
C LEU A 414 31.75 -2.83 4.83
N SER A 415 31.31 -2.51 3.61
CA SER A 415 32.07 -2.82 2.39
C SER A 415 33.29 -1.93 2.19
N THR A 416 33.29 -0.76 2.83
CA THR A 416 34.41 0.19 2.81
C THR A 416 35.35 0.05 4.02
N ALA A 417 35.10 -0.95 4.85
CA ALA A 417 35.94 -1.22 6.03
C ALA A 417 37.38 -1.54 5.62
N VAL A 418 38.34 -1.11 6.46
CA VAL A 418 39.76 -1.23 6.23
C VAL A 418 40.39 -1.99 7.38
N HIS A 419 41.46 -2.80 7.12
CA HIS A 419 42.13 -3.55 8.15
C HIS A 419 42.68 -2.63 9.23
N GLU A 420 42.56 -3.01 10.50
CA GLU A 420 43.02 -2.19 11.64
C GLU A 420 44.47 -1.75 11.52
N ASN A 421 45.35 -2.61 10.99
CA ASN A 421 46.77 -2.30 10.78
C ASN A 421 47.04 -1.19 9.77
N ASP A 422 46.04 -0.90 8.89
CA ASP A 422 46.14 0.16 7.89
C ASP A 422 45.50 1.49 8.35
N ALA A 423 45.01 1.54 9.59
CA ALA A 423 44.30 2.67 10.17
C ALA A 423 45.11 3.98 10.23
N GLY A 424 46.46 3.91 10.28
CA GLY A 424 47.33 5.08 10.29
C GLY A 424 47.27 5.94 9.02
N ARG A 425 46.54 5.54 7.99
CA ARG A 425 46.40 6.27 6.68
C ARG A 425 45.19 7.14 6.60
N PHE A 426 44.31 7.17 7.60
CA PHE A 426 43.00 7.85 7.48
C PHE A 426 43.01 9.20 8.20
N GLY A 427 42.57 10.21 7.43
CA GLY A 427 42.25 11.53 7.95
C GLY A 427 40.97 11.56 8.76
N THR A 428 40.55 12.72 9.26
CA THR A 428 39.33 12.92 10.07
C THR A 428 38.06 12.50 9.31
N GLY A 429 37.44 11.38 9.71
CA GLY A 429 36.21 10.86 9.14
C GLY A 429 35.71 9.63 9.92
N GLN A 430 34.50 9.18 9.58
CA GLN A 430 34.00 7.91 10.09
C GLN A 430 34.77 6.78 9.41
N TYR A 431 35.47 5.97 10.17
CA TYR A 431 36.02 4.75 9.65
C TYR A 431 35.41 3.55 10.32
N VAL A 432 35.26 2.50 9.52
CA VAL A 432 35.00 1.16 9.99
C VAL A 432 36.30 0.39 9.77
N LEU A 433 36.90 -0.08 10.88
CA LEU A 433 38.05 -0.95 10.84
C LEU A 433 37.58 -2.38 10.98
N TYR A 434 38.25 -3.32 10.36
CA TYR A 434 38.00 -4.74 10.61
C TYR A 434 39.27 -5.42 11.17
N ASN A 435 39.05 -6.41 12.03
CA ASN A 435 40.01 -7.41 12.45
C ASN A 435 39.53 -8.77 12.01
N GLU A 436 40.45 -9.73 11.91
CA GLU A 436 40.16 -11.11 11.58
C GLU A 436 40.44 -12.00 12.80
N PHE A 437 39.57 -12.98 13.06
CA PHE A 437 39.81 -14.08 13.97
C PHE A 437 40.74 -15.12 13.32
N GLU A 438 41.28 -16.08 14.12
CA GLU A 438 42.15 -17.15 13.61
C GLU A 438 41.50 -18.04 12.55
N ASP A 439 40.21 -18.16 12.54
CA ASP A 439 39.39 -18.88 11.56
C ASP A 439 39.09 -18.07 10.27
N GLY A 440 39.52 -16.80 10.22
CA GLY A 440 39.32 -15.90 9.11
C GLY A 440 38.00 -15.08 9.14
N ASP A 441 37.18 -15.28 10.17
CA ASP A 441 36.00 -14.46 10.39
C ASP A 441 36.36 -13.03 10.75
N ARG A 442 35.60 -12.06 10.21
CA ARG A 442 35.84 -10.63 10.40
C ARG A 442 34.88 -10.04 11.40
N TYR A 443 35.38 -9.26 12.35
CA TYR A 443 34.59 -8.34 13.15
C TYR A 443 35.01 -6.89 12.88
N TRP A 444 34.08 -5.95 13.11
CA TRP A 444 34.28 -4.55 12.75
C TRP A 444 34.31 -3.67 14.00
N ILE A 445 35.20 -2.70 13.99
CA ILE A 445 35.37 -1.70 15.04
C ILE A 445 35.00 -0.33 14.48
N LEU A 446 34.13 0.37 15.17
CA LEU A 446 33.73 1.73 14.82
C LEU A 446 34.53 2.72 15.64
N ASN A 447 35.21 3.62 14.97
CA ASN A 447 35.87 4.76 15.64
C ASN A 447 34.87 5.93 15.75
N GLU A 448 33.76 5.70 16.43
CA GLU A 448 32.64 6.62 16.49
C GLU A 448 32.35 7.03 17.92
N SER A 449 32.54 8.32 18.23
CA SER A 449 32.30 8.87 19.57
C SER A 449 30.80 9.01 19.91
N GLU A 450 29.91 8.82 18.94
CA GLU A 450 28.45 8.94 19.12
C GLU A 450 27.86 7.73 19.87
N TYR A 451 28.53 6.56 19.83
CA TYR A 451 28.09 5.38 20.58
C TYR A 451 28.56 5.44 22.02
N VAL A 452 27.67 5.20 22.97
CA VAL A 452 27.97 5.18 24.40
C VAL A 452 27.84 3.76 24.96
N PRO A 453 28.69 3.40 25.98
CA PRO A 453 28.59 2.08 26.58
C PRO A 453 27.28 1.84 27.32
N THR A 454 26.74 0.60 27.23
CA THR A 454 25.55 0.22 28.02
C THR A 454 25.77 0.27 29.51
N SER A 455 27.02 0.13 29.95
CA SER A 455 27.41 0.19 31.37
C SER A 455 27.15 1.55 32.03
N ARG A 456 26.84 2.59 31.26
CA ARG A 456 26.41 3.90 31.81
C ARG A 456 25.08 3.84 32.51
N ILE A 457 24.15 2.96 32.05
CA ILE A 457 22.86 2.73 32.72
C ILE A 457 22.97 1.41 33.48
N LYS A 458 22.92 1.47 34.80
CA LYS A 458 23.08 0.31 35.70
C LYS A 458 21.79 0.03 36.44
N GLY A 459 21.27 -1.17 36.26
CA GLY A 459 19.98 -1.55 36.83
C GLY A 459 18.80 -0.89 36.10
N SER A 460 17.62 -1.07 36.65
CA SER A 460 16.41 -0.43 36.23
C SER A 460 15.50 -0.20 37.44
N PRO A 461 14.87 0.98 37.58
CA PRO A 461 13.99 1.25 38.71
C PRO A 461 12.71 0.43 38.64
N THR A 462 12.26 0.08 37.40
CA THR A 462 11.05 -0.70 37.12
C THR A 462 11.25 -1.54 35.87
N SER A 463 10.40 -2.54 35.68
CA SER A 463 10.38 -3.37 34.45
C SER A 463 9.97 -2.58 33.20
N SER A 464 9.29 -1.44 33.36
CA SER A 464 8.81 -0.57 32.28
C SER A 464 8.98 0.87 32.66
N THR A 465 9.98 1.55 32.11
CA THR A 465 10.31 2.94 32.43
C THR A 465 10.85 3.67 31.20
N PHE A 466 10.96 5.00 31.32
CA PHE A 466 11.63 5.85 30.33
C PHE A 466 13.15 5.58 30.30
N SER A 467 13.77 5.96 29.21
CA SER A 467 15.22 5.89 29.04
C SER A 467 15.87 7.12 29.65
N PHE A 468 16.84 6.91 30.54
CA PHE A 468 17.63 7.92 31.24
C PHE A 468 18.96 8.23 30.55
N GLY A 469 19.16 7.75 29.36
CA GLY A 469 20.36 7.89 28.56
C GLY A 469 20.48 6.73 27.57
N GLY A 470 21.62 6.64 26.88
CA GLY A 470 21.86 5.61 25.89
C GLY A 470 21.05 5.78 24.60
N SER A 471 21.17 4.84 23.70
CA SER A 471 20.57 4.90 22.38
C SER A 471 20.21 3.52 21.81
N ASN A 472 19.34 3.48 20.82
CA ASN A 472 19.13 2.29 20.00
C ASN A 472 20.40 2.03 19.15
N ARG A 473 20.91 0.81 19.14
CA ARG A 473 22.16 0.43 18.45
C ARG A 473 21.93 -0.52 17.29
N GLY A 474 20.69 -0.82 17.00
CA GLY A 474 20.32 -1.67 15.88
C GLY A 474 20.47 -0.96 14.55
N HIS A 475 21.09 -1.63 13.61
CA HIS A 475 21.17 -1.22 12.21
C HIS A 475 20.46 -2.24 11.33
N SER A 476 19.74 -1.76 10.32
CA SER A 476 19.01 -2.59 9.38
C SER A 476 19.15 -2.01 7.98
N TYR A 477 19.71 -2.78 7.06
CA TYR A 477 19.87 -2.42 5.65
C TYR A 477 19.16 -3.44 4.78
N ARG A 478 18.41 -2.97 3.81
CA ARG A 478 17.69 -3.82 2.87
C ARG A 478 17.77 -3.23 1.48
N LYS A 479 18.15 -4.06 0.54
CA LYS A 479 18.18 -3.72 -0.87
C LYS A 479 17.46 -4.77 -1.67
N SER A 480 16.57 -4.36 -2.57
CA SER A 480 15.99 -5.27 -3.54
C SER A 480 16.05 -4.70 -4.94
N ASN A 481 16.38 -5.57 -5.90
CA ASN A 481 16.29 -5.30 -7.32
C ASN A 481 15.29 -6.27 -7.93
N SER A 482 14.29 -5.77 -8.62
CA SER A 482 13.31 -6.60 -9.32
C SER A 482 13.30 -6.24 -10.80
N TYR A 483 13.47 -7.24 -11.64
CA TYR A 483 13.40 -7.10 -13.10
C TYR A 483 12.25 -7.94 -13.62
N SER A 484 11.38 -7.34 -14.44
CA SER A 484 10.31 -8.12 -15.06
C SER A 484 10.15 -7.82 -16.55
N VAL A 485 9.78 -8.87 -17.26
CA VAL A 485 9.34 -8.79 -18.66
C VAL A 485 7.95 -9.36 -18.69
N LYS A 486 7.00 -8.53 -19.00
CA LYS A 486 5.59 -8.88 -19.15
C LYS A 486 5.20 -8.77 -20.62
N PHE A 487 4.40 -9.72 -21.02
CA PHE A 487 3.99 -9.89 -22.38
C PHE A 487 2.56 -10.40 -22.38
N ASP A 488 1.65 -9.57 -22.87
CA ASP A 488 0.22 -9.88 -22.83
C ASP A 488 -0.48 -9.74 -24.21
N PHE A 489 -1.61 -10.51 -24.78
CA PHE A 489 -2.37 -10.45 -26.06
C PHE A 489 -3.86 -10.28 -25.92
N THR A 490 -4.48 -9.27 -26.53
CA THR A 490 -5.93 -9.11 -26.64
C THR A 490 -6.38 -9.19 -28.09
N SER A 491 -7.37 -10.01 -28.35
CA SER A 491 -7.99 -10.13 -29.66
C SER A 491 -9.49 -10.29 -29.53
N GLN A 492 -10.23 -9.39 -30.19
CA GLN A 492 -11.65 -9.56 -30.43
C GLN A 492 -11.83 -10.55 -31.58
N ILE A 493 -11.87 -11.85 -31.28
CA ILE A 493 -11.96 -12.93 -32.28
C ILE A 493 -13.27 -12.85 -33.04
N THR A 494 -14.36 -12.62 -32.33
CA THR A 494 -15.69 -12.35 -32.87
C THR A 494 -16.26 -11.10 -32.18
N ASN A 495 -17.42 -10.58 -32.60
CA ASN A 495 -18.06 -9.47 -31.91
C ASN A 495 -18.44 -9.81 -30.45
N ARG A 496 -18.40 -11.09 -30.08
CA ARG A 496 -18.78 -11.59 -28.75
C ARG A 496 -17.64 -12.11 -27.90
N HIS A 497 -16.54 -12.58 -28.51
CA HIS A 497 -15.42 -13.22 -27.83
C HIS A 497 -14.18 -12.32 -27.85
N GLU A 498 -13.72 -11.88 -26.69
CA GLU A 498 -12.46 -11.19 -26.48
C GLU A 498 -11.49 -12.09 -25.71
N ILE A 499 -10.49 -12.61 -26.40
CA ILE A 499 -9.45 -13.44 -25.80
C ILE A 499 -8.32 -12.54 -25.30
N LYS A 500 -7.93 -12.74 -24.05
CA LYS A 500 -6.69 -12.22 -23.46
C LYS A 500 -5.80 -13.40 -23.04
N THR A 501 -4.50 -13.34 -23.32
CA THR A 501 -3.51 -14.32 -22.85
C THR A 501 -2.19 -13.63 -22.58
N GLY A 502 -1.33 -14.09 -21.72
CA GLY A 502 -0.06 -13.44 -21.44
C GLY A 502 0.92 -14.27 -20.66
N ILE A 503 2.16 -13.77 -20.64
CA ILE A 503 3.27 -14.30 -19.84
C ILE A 503 3.94 -13.17 -19.05
N ASN A 504 4.47 -13.50 -17.90
CA ASN A 504 5.30 -12.60 -17.12
C ASN A 504 6.43 -13.39 -16.46
N ILE A 505 7.65 -12.88 -16.59
CA ILE A 505 8.84 -13.41 -15.92
C ILE A 505 9.36 -12.30 -15.03
N ARG A 506 9.54 -12.59 -13.75
CA ARG A 506 10.12 -11.66 -12.78
C ARG A 506 11.25 -12.33 -12.03
N ASN A 507 12.35 -11.61 -11.89
CA ASN A 507 13.50 -11.97 -11.08
C ASN A 507 13.65 -10.95 -9.95
N ASP A 508 13.64 -11.41 -8.69
CA ASP A 508 13.83 -10.61 -7.50
C ASP A 508 15.15 -10.97 -6.84
N GLN A 509 16.01 -9.98 -6.62
CA GLN A 509 17.25 -10.07 -5.86
C GLN A 509 17.04 -9.33 -4.54
N LEU A 510 17.37 -9.97 -3.43
CA LEU A 510 17.22 -9.42 -2.09
C LEU A 510 18.52 -9.51 -1.33
N ASP A 511 18.87 -8.41 -0.67
CA ASP A 511 19.99 -8.31 0.26
C ASP A 511 19.45 -7.69 1.54
N GLU A 512 19.54 -8.39 2.67
CA GLU A 512 19.18 -7.88 3.99
C GLU A 512 20.29 -8.12 4.97
N ARG A 513 20.73 -7.03 5.62
CA ARG A 513 21.73 -7.05 6.68
C ARG A 513 21.16 -6.34 7.91
N ASN A 514 21.20 -7.04 9.05
CA ASN A 514 20.81 -6.48 10.34
C ASN A 514 21.92 -6.75 11.33
N PHE A 515 22.35 -5.73 12.08
CA PHE A 515 23.30 -5.89 13.15
C PHE A 515 23.05 -4.92 14.29
N SER A 516 23.63 -5.23 15.46
CA SER A 516 23.66 -4.35 16.62
C SER A 516 25.10 -4.02 16.95
N VAL A 517 25.37 -2.75 17.23
CA VAL A 517 26.67 -2.31 17.71
C VAL A 517 26.79 -2.66 19.18
N LEU A 518 27.76 -3.49 19.53
CA LEU A 518 28.06 -3.91 20.90
C LEU A 518 29.11 -2.97 21.51
N TYR A 519 28.79 -2.44 22.69
CA TYR A 519 29.68 -1.55 23.42
C TYR A 519 29.25 -1.49 24.89
N ASP A 520 30.08 -2.03 25.82
CA ASP A 520 29.73 -2.13 27.24
C ASP A 520 30.86 -1.69 28.18
N ASN A 521 32.04 -1.36 27.64
CA ASN A 521 33.26 -1.05 28.41
C ASN A 521 33.83 -2.22 29.26
N GLN A 522 33.30 -3.41 29.11
CA GLN A 522 33.77 -4.61 29.77
C GLN A 522 34.27 -5.63 28.76
N THR A 523 33.35 -6.30 28.08
CA THR A 523 33.64 -7.26 27.01
C THR A 523 34.00 -6.52 25.72
N TYR A 524 33.20 -5.52 25.36
CA TYR A 524 33.40 -4.70 24.15
C TYR A 524 33.81 -3.29 24.59
N ARG A 525 35.10 -3.01 24.60
CA ARG A 525 35.67 -1.72 25.05
C ARG A 525 35.56 -0.62 24.00
N THR A 526 35.27 -0.95 22.77
CA THR A 526 35.00 -0.07 21.63
C THR A 526 33.69 -0.50 20.96
N PRO A 527 33.00 0.39 20.25
CA PRO A 527 31.83 0.00 19.46
C PRO A 527 32.20 -1.08 18.45
N THR A 528 31.64 -2.27 18.60
CA THR A 528 32.05 -3.49 17.85
C THR A 528 30.86 -4.12 17.18
N ILE A 529 31.01 -4.59 15.93
CA ILE A 529 30.07 -5.40 15.18
C ILE A 529 30.69 -6.79 15.01
N LEU A 530 29.98 -7.83 15.42
CA LEU A 530 30.44 -9.22 15.33
C LEU A 530 30.35 -9.78 13.92
N PRO A 531 31.02 -10.94 13.62
CA PRO A 531 30.95 -11.61 12.33
C PRO A 531 29.53 -11.88 11.83
N GLU A 532 29.39 -11.94 10.52
CA GLU A 532 28.10 -12.22 9.85
C GLU A 532 27.67 -13.67 10.12
N ASN A 533 26.43 -13.86 10.52
CA ASN A 533 25.81 -15.16 10.72
C ASN A 533 26.55 -16.10 11.70
N ASP A 534 27.48 -15.58 12.50
CA ASP A 534 28.12 -16.28 13.61
C ASP A 534 27.64 -15.76 14.98
N SER A 535 26.92 -14.69 14.99
CA SER A 535 26.31 -14.08 16.20
C SER A 535 24.85 -13.70 15.97
N PRO A 536 23.96 -13.88 16.96
CA PRO A 536 22.59 -13.38 16.89
C PRO A 536 22.50 -11.86 16.67
N SER A 537 23.59 -11.13 16.94
CA SER A 537 23.67 -9.68 16.76
C SER A 537 24.00 -9.25 15.33
N HIS A 538 24.36 -10.16 14.41
CA HIS A 538 24.63 -9.83 13.01
C HIS A 538 24.10 -10.91 12.07
N SER A 539 23.04 -10.58 11.32
CA SER A 539 22.48 -11.44 10.29
C SER A 539 22.59 -10.81 8.92
N HIS A 540 23.01 -11.58 7.92
CA HIS A 540 23.08 -11.17 6.52
C HIS A 540 22.64 -12.31 5.61
N TYR A 541 21.81 -12.00 4.62
CA TYR A 541 21.52 -12.92 3.52
C TYR A 541 21.35 -12.16 2.20
N ASN A 542 21.73 -12.81 1.11
CA ASN A 542 21.56 -12.34 -0.26
C ASN A 542 20.99 -13.50 -1.08
N ASN A 543 19.79 -13.30 -1.64
CA ASN A 543 19.08 -14.34 -2.37
C ASN A 543 18.44 -13.82 -3.65
N THR A 544 18.26 -14.72 -4.61
CA THR A 544 17.58 -14.45 -5.87
C THR A 544 16.45 -15.45 -6.07
N SER A 545 15.26 -14.95 -6.40
CA SER A 545 14.11 -15.79 -6.76
C SER A 545 13.58 -15.47 -8.14
N THR A 546 12.91 -16.43 -8.76
CA THR A 546 12.31 -16.26 -10.07
C THR A 546 10.83 -16.62 -10.05
N PHE A 547 10.02 -15.76 -10.62
CA PHE A 547 8.59 -15.94 -10.79
C PHE A 547 8.27 -16.03 -12.29
N PHE A 548 7.63 -17.10 -12.71
CA PHE A 548 7.07 -17.26 -14.05
C PHE A 548 5.57 -17.35 -13.96
N SER A 549 4.84 -16.68 -14.84
CA SER A 549 3.40 -16.82 -14.93
C SER A 549 2.89 -16.76 -16.37
N ALA A 550 1.80 -17.49 -16.63
CA ALA A 550 1.06 -17.47 -17.88
C ALA A 550 -0.44 -17.49 -17.60
N TYR A 551 -1.25 -16.87 -18.45
CA TYR A 551 -2.70 -16.90 -18.32
C TYR A 551 -3.40 -16.91 -19.68
N LEU A 552 -4.64 -17.40 -19.65
CA LEU A 552 -5.58 -17.36 -20.77
C LEU A 552 -6.97 -16.99 -20.21
N GLN A 553 -7.66 -16.07 -20.89
CA GLN A 553 -8.96 -15.56 -20.48
C GLN A 553 -9.82 -15.27 -21.72
N ASP A 554 -11.13 -15.56 -21.64
CA ASP A 554 -12.14 -15.16 -22.63
C ASP A 554 -13.23 -14.33 -21.94
N LYS A 555 -13.47 -13.13 -22.45
CA LYS A 555 -14.62 -12.30 -22.11
C LYS A 555 -15.67 -12.49 -23.21
N ILE A 556 -16.78 -13.12 -22.83
CA ILE A 556 -17.90 -13.47 -23.71
C ILE A 556 -19.04 -12.49 -23.44
N GLU A 557 -19.41 -11.69 -24.44
CA GLU A 557 -20.43 -10.63 -24.30
C GLU A 557 -21.66 -10.93 -25.17
N TYR A 558 -22.74 -11.39 -24.50
CA TYR A 558 -24.07 -11.49 -25.10
C TYR A 558 -24.98 -10.42 -24.49
N ASN A 559 -26.09 -10.08 -25.20
CA ASN A 559 -27.00 -9.06 -24.69
C ASN A 559 -27.64 -9.40 -23.35
N HIS A 560 -27.80 -10.68 -23.02
CA HIS A 560 -28.48 -11.18 -21.82
C HIS A 560 -27.54 -11.70 -20.76
N PHE A 561 -26.29 -11.94 -21.05
CA PHE A 561 -25.26 -12.33 -20.09
C PHE A 561 -23.87 -12.00 -20.58
N ILE A 562 -22.99 -11.70 -19.66
CA ILE A 562 -21.57 -11.46 -19.90
C ILE A 562 -20.80 -12.41 -18.99
N THR A 563 -19.87 -13.16 -19.57
CA THR A 563 -19.06 -14.12 -18.81
C THR A 563 -17.57 -13.84 -19.04
N ASN A 564 -16.80 -13.92 -17.97
CA ASN A 564 -15.36 -13.83 -18.00
C ASN A 564 -14.79 -15.12 -17.41
N VAL A 565 -14.15 -15.95 -18.23
CA VAL A 565 -13.56 -17.22 -17.84
C VAL A 565 -12.08 -17.17 -18.09
N GLY A 566 -11.28 -17.57 -17.10
CA GLY A 566 -9.84 -17.55 -17.23
C GLY A 566 -9.15 -18.60 -16.37
N VAL A 567 -7.95 -18.93 -16.79
CA VAL A 567 -7.03 -19.79 -16.03
C VAL A 567 -5.66 -19.14 -16.01
N ARG A 568 -5.02 -19.18 -14.84
CA ARG A 568 -3.66 -18.69 -14.65
C ARG A 568 -2.78 -19.81 -14.10
N PHE A 569 -1.59 -19.90 -14.64
CA PHE A 569 -0.50 -20.75 -14.19
C PHE A 569 0.61 -19.88 -13.62
N ASP A 570 1.07 -20.18 -12.40
CA ASP A 570 2.21 -19.53 -11.78
C ASP A 570 3.24 -20.58 -11.35
N GLN A 571 4.53 -20.28 -11.51
CA GLN A 571 5.65 -21.07 -10.99
C GLN A 571 6.62 -20.16 -10.27
N PHE A 572 6.99 -20.53 -9.05
CA PHE A 572 7.98 -19.85 -8.23
C PHE A 572 9.17 -20.74 -7.94
N LYS A 573 10.36 -20.20 -8.14
CA LYS A 573 11.65 -20.85 -7.83
C LYS A 573 12.30 -20.11 -6.66
N PRO A 574 12.43 -20.75 -5.48
CA PRO A 574 13.07 -20.13 -4.32
C PRO A 574 14.58 -19.95 -4.49
N ASN A 575 15.27 -20.84 -5.21
CA ASN A 575 16.72 -20.89 -5.40
C ASN A 575 17.54 -20.90 -4.07
N GLU A 576 17.03 -21.57 -3.04
CA GLU A 576 17.65 -21.65 -1.71
C GLU A 576 17.50 -23.07 -1.17
N ASP A 577 18.34 -23.42 -0.20
CA ASP A 577 18.27 -24.67 0.53
C ASP A 577 17.39 -24.54 1.79
N TYR A 578 16.81 -25.63 2.26
CA TYR A 578 15.99 -25.69 3.45
C TYR A 578 16.39 -26.82 4.38
N ILE A 579 16.04 -26.69 5.66
CA ILE A 579 16.29 -27.68 6.71
C ILE A 579 15.34 -28.85 6.52
N THR A 580 15.89 -30.06 6.37
CA THR A 580 15.12 -31.30 6.19
C THR A 580 14.69 -31.95 7.51
N ASP A 581 15.57 -31.89 8.53
CA ASP A 581 15.27 -32.37 9.87
C ASP A 581 15.25 -31.22 10.85
N PHE A 582 14.07 -30.93 11.38
CA PHE A 582 13.87 -29.84 12.35
C PHE A 582 14.54 -30.10 13.71
N LEU A 583 14.87 -31.35 14.05
CA LEU A 583 15.61 -31.68 15.28
C LEU A 583 17.13 -31.58 15.08
N GLN A 584 17.59 -31.47 13.83
CA GLN A 584 18.99 -31.26 13.44
C GLN A 584 19.14 -30.07 12.47
N PRO A 585 18.84 -28.84 12.92
CA PRO A 585 18.78 -27.67 12.03
C PRO A 585 20.13 -27.30 11.40
N GLU A 586 21.23 -27.75 11.98
CA GLU A 586 22.59 -27.59 11.47
C GLU A 586 23.05 -28.74 10.55
N GLY A 587 22.22 -29.79 10.38
CA GLY A 587 22.48 -30.99 9.58
C GLY A 587 22.29 -30.76 8.07
N GLU A 588 21.98 -31.86 7.36
CA GLU A 588 21.78 -31.83 5.91
C GLU A 588 20.63 -30.92 5.49
N LYS A 589 20.86 -30.17 4.42
CA LYS A 589 19.90 -29.30 3.77
C LYS A 589 19.55 -29.83 2.38
N ALA A 590 18.32 -29.64 1.94
CA ALA A 590 17.90 -29.97 0.58
C ALA A 590 17.51 -28.71 -0.19
N LYS A 591 17.56 -28.76 -1.50
CA LYS A 591 17.08 -27.64 -2.34
C LYS A 591 15.58 -27.53 -2.31
N ALA A 592 15.09 -26.32 -2.07
CA ALA A 592 13.65 -26.05 -2.07
C ALA A 592 13.03 -26.36 -3.45
N SER A 593 11.87 -26.99 -3.41
CA SER A 593 11.12 -27.37 -4.60
C SER A 593 10.49 -26.17 -5.30
N ASN A 594 10.38 -26.24 -6.64
CA ASN A 594 9.59 -25.28 -7.39
C ASN A 594 8.12 -25.35 -6.98
N LYS A 595 7.48 -24.20 -6.71
CA LYS A 595 6.05 -24.14 -6.37
C LYS A 595 5.23 -23.83 -7.62
N THR A 596 4.26 -24.67 -7.90
CA THR A 596 3.39 -24.55 -9.07
C THR A 596 1.95 -24.33 -8.62
N MET A 597 1.26 -23.36 -9.23
CA MET A 597 -0.10 -22.95 -8.88
C MET A 597 -0.95 -22.84 -10.14
N VAL A 598 -2.19 -23.34 -10.07
CA VAL A 598 -3.20 -23.19 -11.14
C VAL A 598 -4.43 -22.52 -10.58
N SER A 599 -4.81 -21.39 -11.16
CA SER A 599 -5.85 -20.48 -10.66
C SER A 599 -6.99 -20.36 -11.68
N PRO A 600 -8.03 -21.23 -11.63
CA PRO A 600 -9.24 -21.02 -12.43
C PRO A 600 -10.07 -19.88 -11.86
N ARG A 601 -10.68 -19.09 -12.74
CA ARG A 601 -11.52 -17.96 -12.39
C ARG A 601 -12.69 -17.85 -13.34
N ILE A 602 -13.86 -17.53 -12.81
CA ILE A 602 -15.08 -17.31 -13.57
C ILE A 602 -15.87 -16.16 -12.96
N GLY A 603 -16.37 -15.27 -13.77
CA GLY A 603 -17.32 -14.26 -13.41
C GLY A 603 -18.44 -14.21 -14.43
N VAL A 604 -19.67 -14.08 -13.97
CA VAL A 604 -20.85 -13.99 -14.82
C VAL A 604 -21.69 -12.81 -14.40
N ALA A 605 -22.19 -12.05 -15.35
CA ALA A 605 -23.05 -10.92 -15.13
C ALA A 605 -24.34 -11.09 -15.95
N PHE A 606 -25.45 -10.86 -15.28
CA PHE A 606 -26.81 -10.97 -15.87
C PHE A 606 -27.50 -9.62 -15.78
N PRO A 607 -27.57 -8.83 -16.87
CA PRO A 607 -28.45 -7.67 -16.92
C PRO A 607 -29.90 -8.10 -16.75
N ILE A 608 -30.52 -7.73 -15.62
CA ILE A 608 -31.92 -8.06 -15.33
C ILE A 608 -32.83 -7.05 -16.04
N THR A 609 -32.38 -5.79 -16.06
CA THR A 609 -33.00 -4.66 -16.72
C THR A 609 -31.92 -3.77 -17.33
N ASP A 610 -32.31 -2.72 -18.05
CA ASP A 610 -31.35 -1.72 -18.53
C ASP A 610 -30.65 -0.96 -17.38
N GLN A 611 -31.23 -1.00 -16.19
CA GLN A 611 -30.80 -0.28 -14.99
C GLN A 611 -30.34 -1.19 -13.85
N GLY A 612 -30.37 -2.53 -14.05
CA GLY A 612 -30.05 -3.51 -13.00
C GLY A 612 -29.24 -4.68 -13.51
N ILE A 613 -28.22 -5.10 -12.73
CA ILE A 613 -27.36 -6.24 -13.05
C ILE A 613 -27.12 -7.08 -11.82
N LEU A 614 -27.21 -8.41 -11.99
CA LEU A 614 -26.69 -9.40 -11.04
C LEU A 614 -25.34 -9.91 -11.53
N HIS A 615 -24.41 -10.12 -10.63
CA HIS A 615 -23.16 -10.80 -10.95
C HIS A 615 -22.83 -11.88 -9.92
N PHE A 616 -22.15 -12.92 -10.39
CA PHE A 616 -21.57 -13.97 -9.59
C PHE A 616 -20.12 -14.13 -10.01
N SER A 617 -19.22 -14.28 -9.04
CA SER A 617 -17.82 -14.59 -9.33
C SER A 617 -17.25 -15.64 -8.40
N TYR A 618 -16.36 -16.46 -8.94
CA TYR A 618 -15.65 -17.52 -8.28
C TYR A 618 -14.20 -17.57 -8.75
N GLY A 619 -13.25 -17.81 -7.84
CA GLY A 619 -11.87 -17.96 -8.26
C GLY A 619 -10.95 -18.52 -7.20
N HIS A 620 -9.87 -19.13 -7.67
CA HIS A 620 -8.73 -19.54 -6.86
C HIS A 620 -7.63 -18.48 -6.99
N PHE A 621 -7.08 -18.10 -5.86
CA PHE A 621 -6.02 -17.09 -5.75
C PHE A 621 -4.90 -17.63 -4.91
N TYR A 622 -3.67 -17.48 -5.38
CA TYR A 622 -2.47 -17.91 -4.68
C TYR A 622 -1.50 -16.75 -4.52
N GLN A 623 -0.79 -16.79 -3.41
CA GLN A 623 0.27 -15.84 -3.11
C GLN A 623 1.44 -16.56 -2.45
N MET A 624 2.66 -16.29 -2.92
CA MET A 624 3.85 -16.73 -2.19
C MET A 624 3.98 -15.91 -0.90
N PRO A 625 4.39 -16.54 0.20
CA PRO A 625 4.80 -15.82 1.39
C PRO A 625 5.84 -14.75 1.09
N THR A 626 5.97 -13.74 1.96
CA THR A 626 7.00 -12.71 1.78
C THR A 626 8.37 -13.35 1.68
N LEU A 627 9.21 -12.88 0.76
CA LEU A 627 10.52 -13.48 0.51
C LEU A 627 11.41 -13.47 1.75
N ARG A 628 11.24 -12.50 2.64
CA ARG A 628 11.91 -12.47 3.95
C ARG A 628 11.61 -13.69 4.82
N ARG A 629 10.40 -14.25 4.75
CA ARG A 629 10.00 -15.45 5.50
C ARG A 629 10.58 -16.74 4.91
N LEU A 630 10.98 -16.71 3.65
CA LEU A 630 11.69 -17.81 3.01
C LEU A 630 13.19 -17.77 3.32
N TYR A 631 13.79 -16.57 3.34
CA TYR A 631 15.26 -16.43 3.26
C TYR A 631 15.94 -15.94 4.54
N LYS A 632 15.19 -15.51 5.56
CA LYS A 632 15.79 -14.99 6.80
C LYS A 632 16.73 -16.03 7.39
N LYS A 633 18.02 -15.67 7.51
CA LYS A 633 19.04 -16.44 8.21
C LYS A 633 19.24 -15.90 9.61
N SER A 634 19.54 -16.77 10.55
CA SER A 634 19.97 -16.47 11.90
C SER A 634 20.69 -17.67 12.45
N ILE A 635 21.49 -17.47 13.48
CA ILE A 635 22.31 -18.53 14.06
C ILE A 635 21.56 -19.24 15.15
N PHE A 636 21.82 -20.52 15.24
CA PHE A 636 21.45 -21.35 16.36
C PHE A 636 22.43 -21.10 17.53
N GLY A 637 21.97 -20.58 18.66
CA GLY A 637 22.79 -20.23 19.81
C GLY A 637 22.08 -20.44 21.13
N ALA A 638 22.82 -20.40 22.24
CA ALA A 638 22.23 -20.48 23.57
C ALA A 638 21.34 -19.25 23.86
N GLY A 639 20.16 -19.45 24.39
CA GLY A 639 19.25 -18.38 24.82
C GLY A 639 17.94 -18.32 24.02
N LEU A 640 17.40 -17.11 23.83
CA LEU A 640 16.18 -16.89 23.06
C LEU A 640 16.39 -17.35 21.62
N GLY A 641 15.63 -18.37 21.20
CA GLY A 641 15.79 -19.03 19.92
C GLY A 641 15.59 -18.09 18.73
N PRO A 642 16.44 -18.17 17.72
CA PRO A 642 16.34 -17.35 16.53
C PRO A 642 15.09 -17.70 15.74
N THR A 643 14.56 -16.72 14.98
CA THR A 643 13.56 -16.96 13.97
C THR A 643 14.24 -17.07 12.60
N ILE A 644 14.08 -18.22 11.96
CA ILE A 644 14.64 -18.50 10.64
C ILE A 644 13.57 -18.59 9.56
N GLY A 645 13.96 -18.34 8.33
CA GLY A 645 13.13 -18.55 7.15
C GLY A 645 13.06 -20.03 6.78
N TYR A 646 12.04 -20.37 5.99
CA TYR A 646 11.89 -21.72 5.43
C TYR A 646 11.63 -21.66 3.93
N ALA A 647 12.65 -21.98 3.14
CA ALA A 647 12.60 -21.77 1.70
C ALA A 647 11.59 -22.70 0.97
N ASP A 648 11.19 -23.82 1.60
CA ASP A 648 10.24 -24.77 1.01
C ASP A 648 8.77 -24.48 1.39
N LEU A 649 8.43 -23.27 1.89
CA LEU A 649 7.05 -22.87 2.17
C LEU A 649 6.16 -23.02 0.92
N LYS A 650 4.93 -23.47 1.15
CA LYS A 650 3.88 -23.52 0.13
C LYS A 650 3.28 -22.13 -0.10
N PRO A 651 2.70 -21.88 -1.28
CA PRO A 651 1.89 -20.70 -1.49
C PRO A 651 0.64 -20.72 -0.61
N GLU A 652 0.30 -19.57 -0.05
CA GLU A 652 -0.99 -19.36 0.61
C GLU A 652 -2.09 -19.35 -0.46
N LYS A 653 -3.30 -19.84 -0.13
CA LYS A 653 -4.40 -20.03 -1.08
C LYS A 653 -5.70 -19.42 -0.55
N THR A 654 -6.43 -18.71 -1.39
CA THR A 654 -7.81 -18.27 -1.14
C THR A 654 -8.73 -18.79 -2.24
N VAL A 655 -9.87 -19.35 -1.83
CA VAL A 655 -11.01 -19.62 -2.71
C VAL A 655 -12.09 -18.60 -2.39
N LEU A 656 -12.47 -17.79 -3.37
CA LEU A 656 -13.43 -16.69 -3.20
C LEU A 656 -14.71 -16.98 -3.96
N TYR A 657 -15.84 -16.73 -3.30
CA TYR A 657 -17.19 -16.73 -3.85
C TYR A 657 -17.80 -15.36 -3.64
N GLU A 658 -18.44 -14.82 -4.64
CA GLU A 658 -19.11 -13.53 -4.57
C GLU A 658 -20.40 -13.53 -5.36
N PHE A 659 -21.40 -12.89 -4.80
CA PHE A 659 -22.68 -12.58 -5.44
C PHE A 659 -22.98 -11.09 -5.25
N GLY A 660 -23.39 -10.38 -6.30
CA GLY A 660 -23.66 -8.94 -6.19
C GLY A 660 -24.81 -8.50 -7.08
N LEU A 661 -25.39 -7.38 -6.69
CA LEU A 661 -26.48 -6.68 -7.37
C LEU A 661 -26.12 -5.21 -7.49
N GLN A 662 -26.19 -4.65 -8.69
CA GLN A 662 -26.19 -3.20 -8.90
C GLN A 662 -27.55 -2.79 -9.48
N GLN A 663 -28.10 -1.68 -8.99
CA GLN A 663 -29.36 -1.12 -9.46
C GLN A 663 -29.30 0.40 -9.50
N GLN A 664 -29.58 0.96 -10.64
CA GLN A 664 -29.84 2.40 -10.79
C GLN A 664 -31.20 2.73 -10.21
N LEU A 665 -31.26 3.77 -9.38
CA LEU A 665 -32.51 4.28 -8.77
C LEU A 665 -33.03 5.49 -9.52
N THR A 666 -32.14 6.38 -9.94
CA THR A 666 -32.44 7.57 -10.74
C THR A 666 -31.29 7.82 -11.72
N GLY A 667 -31.39 8.82 -12.58
CA GLY A 667 -30.30 9.21 -13.51
C GLY A 667 -28.98 9.55 -12.83
N VAL A 668 -29.00 9.88 -11.52
CA VAL A 668 -27.82 10.27 -10.75
C VAL A 668 -27.58 9.40 -9.51
N MET A 669 -28.41 8.41 -9.23
CA MET A 669 -28.31 7.56 -8.04
C MET A 669 -28.33 6.08 -8.40
N ALA A 670 -27.42 5.32 -7.79
CA ALA A 670 -27.42 3.86 -7.85
C ALA A 670 -27.02 3.26 -6.51
N PHE A 671 -27.46 2.04 -6.25
CA PHE A 671 -26.93 1.23 -5.16
C PHE A 671 -26.27 -0.03 -5.70
N GLU A 672 -25.33 -0.53 -4.92
CA GLU A 672 -24.66 -1.82 -5.11
C GLU A 672 -24.68 -2.59 -3.79
N MET A 673 -24.99 -3.88 -3.87
CA MET A 673 -24.90 -4.80 -2.75
C MET A 673 -24.10 -6.02 -3.20
N SER A 674 -23.12 -6.46 -2.40
CA SER A 674 -22.44 -7.71 -2.66
C SER A 674 -22.24 -8.53 -1.38
N ALA A 675 -22.40 -9.84 -1.48
CA ALA A 675 -22.09 -10.81 -0.43
C ALA A 675 -20.88 -11.63 -0.88
N PHE A 676 -19.96 -11.91 0.04
CA PHE A 676 -18.74 -12.64 -0.26
C PHE A 676 -18.39 -13.64 0.82
N TYR A 677 -17.73 -14.72 0.38
CA TYR A 677 -17.12 -15.73 1.24
C TYR A 677 -15.73 -16.07 0.72
N LYS A 678 -14.74 -16.10 1.62
CA LYS A 678 -13.36 -16.51 1.35
C LYS A 678 -13.00 -17.70 2.25
N ASP A 679 -12.50 -18.77 1.66
CA ASP A 679 -11.84 -19.89 2.34
C ASP A 679 -10.33 -19.76 2.13
N ILE A 680 -9.59 -19.57 3.21
CA ILE A 680 -8.15 -19.27 3.18
C ILE A 680 -7.42 -20.45 3.79
N ARG A 681 -6.45 -21.00 3.07
CA ARG A 681 -5.67 -22.17 3.43
C ARG A 681 -4.18 -21.92 3.33
N ASP A 682 -3.40 -22.77 4.00
CA ASP A 682 -1.94 -22.73 4.00
C ASP A 682 -1.37 -21.40 4.52
N LEU A 683 -2.07 -20.69 5.40
CA LEU A 683 -1.58 -19.49 6.04
C LEU A 683 -0.36 -19.82 6.91
N LEU A 684 0.55 -18.85 7.00
CA LEU A 684 1.76 -19.02 7.78
C LEU A 684 1.52 -18.88 9.27
N ALA A 685 2.09 -19.83 10.00
CA ALA A 685 2.33 -19.77 11.44
C ALA A 685 3.81 -19.83 11.75
N LEU A 686 4.21 -19.30 12.90
CA LEU A 686 5.56 -19.43 13.44
C LEU A 686 5.55 -20.57 14.46
N GLN A 687 6.34 -21.59 14.22
CA GLN A 687 6.45 -22.75 15.13
C GLN A 687 7.78 -22.72 15.87
N SER A 688 7.74 -22.87 17.19
CA SER A 688 8.94 -23.10 18.01
C SER A 688 9.29 -24.59 17.98
N ILE A 689 10.57 -24.87 17.75
CA ILE A 689 11.16 -26.21 17.72
C ILE A 689 12.19 -26.28 18.85
N ARG A 690 12.07 -27.30 19.71
CA ARG A 690 13.11 -27.64 20.69
C ARG A 690 14.00 -28.73 20.10
N TYR A 691 15.31 -28.57 20.24
CA TYR A 691 16.31 -29.52 19.75
C TYR A 691 17.50 -29.56 20.70
N ASP A 692 18.30 -30.58 20.57
CA ASP A 692 19.53 -30.74 21.37
C ASP A 692 20.72 -30.38 20.48
N SER A 693 21.32 -29.21 20.72
CA SER A 693 22.48 -28.75 19.98
C SER A 693 23.74 -29.42 20.53
N GLU A 694 24.58 -29.97 19.66
CA GLU A 694 25.90 -30.52 20.06
C GLU A 694 26.79 -29.46 20.72
N LYS A 695 26.69 -28.20 20.32
CA LYS A 695 27.47 -27.07 20.79
C LYS A 695 26.89 -26.41 22.05
N TYR A 696 25.58 -26.30 22.17
CA TYR A 696 24.92 -25.47 23.19
C TYR A 696 23.99 -26.25 24.11
N GLY A 697 23.79 -27.57 23.90
CA GLY A 697 22.81 -28.38 24.62
C GLY A 697 21.37 -28.05 24.28
N PRO A 698 20.42 -28.26 25.22
CA PRO A 698 18.98 -28.00 24.95
C PRO A 698 18.74 -26.57 24.47
N SER A 699 18.30 -26.42 23.25
CA SER A 699 18.12 -25.16 22.53
C SER A 699 16.75 -25.10 21.86
N ASN A 700 16.34 -23.91 21.42
CA ASN A 700 15.11 -23.73 20.64
C ASN A 700 15.34 -22.74 19.47
N TYR A 701 14.50 -22.88 18.47
CA TYR A 701 14.38 -21.89 17.40
C TYR A 701 12.96 -21.84 16.89
N SER A 702 12.62 -20.79 16.13
CA SER A 702 11.32 -20.63 15.52
C SER A 702 11.43 -20.62 14.01
N ILE A 703 10.49 -21.31 13.34
CA ILE A 703 10.46 -21.45 11.89
C ILE A 703 9.05 -21.20 11.36
N TYR A 704 8.95 -20.58 10.18
CA TYR A 704 7.68 -20.39 9.51
C TYR A 704 7.19 -21.69 8.86
N MET A 705 5.91 -22.01 9.03
CA MET A 705 5.26 -23.19 8.44
C MET A 705 3.85 -22.85 7.96
N ASN A 706 3.37 -23.56 6.93
CA ASN A 706 1.98 -23.46 6.45
C ASN A 706 1.07 -24.34 7.31
N LYS A 707 0.50 -23.81 8.37
CA LYS A 707 -0.34 -24.55 9.33
C LYS A 707 -1.71 -23.94 9.55
N ASP A 708 -1.85 -22.64 9.28
CA ASP A 708 -3.03 -21.89 9.63
C ASP A 708 -4.06 -21.89 8.50
N TYR A 709 -5.29 -21.67 8.88
CA TYR A 709 -6.41 -21.44 7.98
C TYR A 709 -7.28 -20.30 8.51
N GLY A 710 -8.07 -19.72 7.62
CA GLY A 710 -9.01 -18.68 7.99
C GLY A 710 -10.21 -18.67 7.07
N ASN A 711 -11.24 -17.98 7.47
CA ASN A 711 -12.38 -17.68 6.62
C ASN A 711 -12.82 -16.22 6.80
N VAL A 712 -13.36 -15.67 5.74
CA VAL A 712 -13.97 -14.34 5.76
C VAL A 712 -15.34 -14.44 5.13
N LYS A 713 -16.35 -13.92 5.79
CA LYS A 713 -17.72 -13.83 5.28
C LYS A 713 -18.28 -12.44 5.56
N GLY A 714 -19.00 -11.89 4.60
CA GLY A 714 -19.55 -10.57 4.78
C GLY A 714 -20.38 -10.08 3.63
N PHE A 715 -20.90 -8.88 3.79
CA PHE A 715 -21.57 -8.15 2.74
C PHE A 715 -21.19 -6.68 2.74
N THR A 716 -21.27 -6.07 1.57
CA THR A 716 -21.11 -4.63 1.37
C THR A 716 -22.39 -4.04 0.79
N PHE A 717 -22.70 -2.83 1.19
CA PHE A 717 -23.76 -2.02 0.61
C PHE A 717 -23.20 -0.65 0.28
N SER A 718 -23.37 -0.20 -0.96
CA SER A 718 -22.90 1.10 -1.44
C SER A 718 -24.08 1.86 -2.04
N LEU A 719 -24.28 3.09 -1.62
CA LEU A 719 -25.21 4.03 -2.23
C LEU A 719 -24.40 5.20 -2.78
N THR A 720 -24.48 5.42 -4.08
CA THR A 720 -23.75 6.50 -4.76
C THR A 720 -24.73 7.48 -5.40
N LYS A 721 -24.55 8.77 -5.11
CA LYS A 721 -25.15 9.88 -5.81
C LYS A 721 -24.04 10.65 -6.53
N ARG A 722 -24.05 10.67 -7.85
CA ARG A 722 -23.15 11.51 -8.65
C ARG A 722 -23.47 12.99 -8.47
N TYR A 723 -22.51 13.83 -8.82
CA TYR A 723 -22.74 15.27 -8.82
C TYR A 723 -23.94 15.62 -9.73
N ASP A 724 -24.91 16.30 -9.13
CA ASP A 724 -26.09 16.79 -9.82
C ASP A 724 -26.04 18.32 -9.85
N ARG A 725 -26.11 18.89 -11.06
CA ARG A 725 -26.03 20.34 -11.28
C ARG A 725 -27.20 21.11 -10.66
N VAL A 726 -28.35 20.48 -10.46
CA VAL A 726 -29.56 21.08 -9.88
C VAL A 726 -29.38 21.20 -8.37
N THR A 727 -29.04 20.09 -7.70
CA THR A 727 -28.88 20.06 -6.24
C THR A 727 -27.50 20.51 -5.79
N LYS A 728 -26.51 20.61 -6.70
CA LYS A 728 -25.10 20.91 -6.46
C LYS A 728 -24.50 20.02 -5.36
N THR A 729 -24.89 18.76 -5.34
CA THR A 729 -24.41 17.79 -4.36
C THR A 729 -23.98 16.49 -5.01
N SER A 730 -22.97 15.85 -4.44
CA SER A 730 -22.63 14.43 -4.66
C SER A 730 -22.46 13.75 -3.30
N ALA A 731 -22.72 12.46 -3.24
CA ALA A 731 -22.56 11.69 -2.01
C ALA A 731 -22.28 10.22 -2.31
N PHE A 732 -21.57 9.56 -1.41
CA PHE A 732 -21.58 8.10 -1.32
C PHE A 732 -21.66 7.66 0.14
N ILE A 733 -22.27 6.50 0.35
CA ILE A 733 -22.36 5.80 1.63
C ILE A 733 -22.01 4.36 1.37
N ASP A 734 -20.92 3.89 1.98
CA ASP A 734 -20.42 2.53 1.85
C ASP A 734 -20.46 1.86 3.23
N TYR A 735 -21.29 0.84 3.39
CA TYR A 735 -21.36 0.03 4.60
C TYR A 735 -20.82 -1.37 4.34
N THR A 736 -19.99 -1.86 5.24
CA THR A 736 -19.44 -3.22 5.21
C THR A 736 -19.71 -3.90 6.54
N TYR A 737 -20.29 -5.09 6.47
CA TYR A 737 -20.31 -6.04 7.57
C TYR A 737 -19.44 -7.23 7.19
N GLN A 738 -18.49 -7.60 8.06
CA GLN A 738 -17.62 -8.75 7.81
C GLN A 738 -17.24 -9.45 9.11
N LEU A 739 -17.03 -10.76 9.01
CA LEU A 739 -16.45 -11.61 10.05
C LEU A 739 -15.17 -12.21 9.48
N THR A 740 -14.05 -11.96 10.15
CA THR A 740 -12.73 -12.46 9.75
C THR A 740 -12.19 -13.32 10.88
N GLU A 741 -12.12 -14.62 10.65
CA GLU A 741 -11.84 -15.63 11.67
C GLU A 741 -10.76 -16.60 11.17
N GLY A 742 -9.98 -17.16 12.09
CA GLY A 742 -8.97 -18.16 11.79
C GLY A 742 -8.60 -18.98 13.03
N ASN A 743 -7.74 -19.97 12.87
CA ASN A 743 -7.26 -20.78 13.98
C ASN A 743 -6.09 -20.13 14.75
N SER A 744 -5.58 -18.99 14.28
CA SER A 744 -4.51 -18.21 14.93
C SER A 744 -4.72 -16.73 14.68
N VAL A 745 -4.51 -15.90 15.70
CA VAL A 745 -4.71 -14.44 15.63
C VAL A 745 -3.68 -13.75 14.75
N ALA A 746 -2.46 -14.27 14.70
CA ALA A 746 -1.37 -13.78 13.88
C ALA A 746 -0.32 -14.87 13.70
N SER A 747 0.52 -14.77 12.66
CA SER A 747 1.56 -15.77 12.36
C SER A 747 2.60 -15.99 13.46
N GLY A 748 2.68 -15.10 14.45
CA GLY A 748 3.60 -15.21 15.57
C GLY A 748 2.97 -15.69 16.89
N SER A 749 1.65 -15.90 16.96
CA SER A 749 0.96 -16.21 18.23
C SER A 749 1.45 -17.51 18.86
N PHE A 750 1.71 -18.55 18.08
CA PHE A 750 2.26 -19.82 18.55
C PHE A 750 3.62 -19.63 19.25
N TYR A 751 4.49 -18.77 18.70
CA TYR A 751 5.78 -18.49 19.30
C TYR A 751 5.67 -17.87 20.70
N TYR A 752 4.79 -16.87 20.85
CA TYR A 752 4.58 -16.20 22.12
C TYR A 752 3.94 -17.13 23.15
N ASN A 753 2.97 -17.97 22.75
CA ASN A 753 2.34 -18.95 23.62
C ASN A 753 3.36 -20.00 24.07
N ALA A 754 4.22 -20.48 23.17
CA ALA A 754 5.26 -21.43 23.50
C ALA A 754 6.32 -20.86 24.48
N LEU A 755 6.64 -19.55 24.37
CA LEU A 755 7.54 -18.86 25.29
C LEU A 755 6.93 -18.70 26.69
N SER A 756 5.61 -18.46 26.77
CA SER A 756 4.89 -18.38 28.06
C SER A 756 4.56 -19.74 28.66
N GLY A 757 4.85 -20.85 27.96
CA GLY A 757 4.53 -22.20 28.41
C GLY A 757 3.07 -22.59 28.21
N GLU A 758 2.31 -21.80 27.43
CA GLU A 758 0.89 -22.05 27.11
C GLU A 758 0.75 -22.99 25.92
N GLU A 759 -0.31 -23.82 25.93
CA GLU A 759 -0.66 -24.64 24.76
C GLU A 759 -1.32 -23.78 23.68
N GLU A 760 -1.08 -24.13 22.41
CA GLU A 760 -1.70 -23.47 21.28
C GLU A 760 -3.22 -23.65 21.30
N GLU A 761 -3.94 -22.55 21.20
CA GLU A 761 -5.39 -22.58 21.09
C GLU A 761 -5.83 -23.09 19.70
N LYS A 762 -6.52 -24.24 19.69
CA LYS A 762 -7.04 -24.87 18.45
C LYS A 762 -8.49 -24.45 18.14
N ARG A 763 -8.87 -23.23 18.47
CA ARG A 763 -10.21 -22.72 18.24
C ARG A 763 -10.21 -21.66 17.13
N ILE A 764 -11.35 -21.50 16.49
CA ILE A 764 -11.57 -20.39 15.56
C ILE A 764 -11.79 -19.14 16.38
N VAL A 765 -10.94 -18.15 16.16
CA VAL A 765 -10.94 -16.85 16.85
C VAL A 765 -10.95 -15.69 15.85
N PRO A 766 -11.47 -14.51 16.22
CA PRO A 766 -11.37 -13.34 15.39
C PRO A 766 -9.90 -12.97 15.10
N LEU A 767 -9.56 -12.65 13.85
CA LEU A 767 -8.22 -12.17 13.50
C LEU A 767 -8.03 -10.72 13.97
N SER A 768 -6.79 -10.30 14.24
CA SER A 768 -6.47 -9.01 14.87
C SER A 768 -6.96 -7.79 14.09
N TRP A 769 -7.27 -7.93 12.82
CA TRP A 769 -7.85 -6.89 11.95
C TRP A 769 -9.35 -7.07 11.69
N ASP A 770 -10.04 -7.97 12.41
CA ASP A 770 -11.49 -8.18 12.29
C ASP A 770 -12.26 -6.94 12.76
N GLN A 771 -12.67 -6.12 11.82
CA GLN A 771 -13.51 -4.95 12.03
C GLN A 771 -14.89 -5.25 11.45
N ARG A 772 -15.88 -5.54 12.34
CA ARG A 772 -17.17 -6.09 11.93
C ARG A 772 -18.06 -5.11 11.19
N HIS A 773 -18.08 -3.86 11.63
CA HIS A 773 -18.91 -2.82 11.05
C HIS A 773 -18.04 -1.67 10.58
N ILE A 774 -18.16 -1.27 9.33
CA ILE A 774 -17.44 -0.16 8.74
C ILE A 774 -18.44 0.64 7.91
N LEU A 775 -18.60 1.91 8.24
CA LEU A 775 -19.42 2.86 7.51
C LEU A 775 -18.53 4.02 7.05
N ASN A 776 -18.32 4.11 5.75
CA ASN A 776 -17.67 5.24 5.12
C ASN A 776 -18.73 6.09 4.42
N SER A 777 -18.69 7.39 4.58
CA SER A 777 -19.57 8.31 3.86
C SER A 777 -18.79 9.52 3.39
N SER A 778 -19.14 10.03 2.23
CA SER A 778 -18.64 11.30 1.72
C SER A 778 -19.81 12.11 1.19
N VAL A 779 -19.82 13.39 1.51
CA VAL A 779 -20.78 14.37 0.98
C VAL A 779 -20.00 15.55 0.44
N SER A 780 -20.33 15.98 -0.75
CA SER A 780 -19.78 17.18 -1.38
C SER A 780 -20.93 18.12 -1.73
N ILE A 781 -20.81 19.38 -1.32
CA ILE A 781 -21.82 20.42 -1.49
C ILE A 781 -21.18 21.63 -2.16
N GLY A 782 -21.81 22.17 -3.16
CA GLY A 782 -21.38 23.37 -3.89
C GLY A 782 -21.06 23.09 -5.36
N ASP A 783 -20.52 24.07 -6.02
CA ASP A 783 -20.09 24.00 -7.41
C ASP A 783 -18.55 23.79 -7.44
N PRO A 784 -18.04 22.61 -7.87
CA PRO A 784 -16.60 22.36 -7.92
C PRO A 784 -15.81 23.40 -8.74
N GLY A 785 -16.44 24.03 -9.73
CA GLY A 785 -15.82 25.10 -10.52
C GLY A 785 -15.74 26.46 -9.81
N ASN A 786 -16.44 26.64 -8.69
CA ASN A 786 -16.49 27.90 -7.95
C ASN A 786 -16.08 27.72 -6.47
N TRP A 787 -16.94 27.02 -5.69
CA TRP A 787 -16.63 26.67 -4.30
C TRP A 787 -17.24 25.29 -3.99
N ASN A 788 -16.58 24.54 -3.13
CA ASN A 788 -17.08 23.23 -2.74
C ASN A 788 -16.66 22.92 -1.29
N LEU A 789 -17.59 22.36 -0.54
CA LEU A 789 -17.38 21.77 0.77
C LEU A 789 -17.47 20.25 0.65
N GLY A 790 -16.39 19.56 0.91
CA GLY A 790 -16.31 18.09 1.00
C GLY A 790 -16.18 17.64 2.44
N LEU A 791 -16.98 16.66 2.85
CA LEU A 791 -16.93 16.00 4.14
C LEU A 791 -16.75 14.50 3.91
N ILE A 792 -15.84 13.88 4.65
CA ILE A 792 -15.71 12.41 4.74
C ILE A 792 -15.92 12.02 6.19
N SER A 793 -16.80 11.04 6.44
CA SER A 793 -16.99 10.45 7.77
C SER A 793 -16.71 8.96 7.70
N LYS A 794 -15.93 8.46 8.66
CA LYS A 794 -15.64 7.05 8.84
C LYS A 794 -16.04 6.64 10.27
N LEU A 795 -17.01 5.73 10.36
CA LEU A 795 -17.43 5.11 11.61
C LEU A 795 -17.18 3.61 11.53
N SER A 796 -16.50 3.05 12.52
CA SER A 796 -16.18 1.62 12.52
C SER A 796 -16.19 1.02 13.93
N SER A 797 -16.53 -0.26 14.02
CA SER A 797 -16.37 -1.02 15.27
C SER A 797 -14.90 -1.14 15.63
N GLY A 798 -14.60 -1.26 16.92
CA GLY A 798 -13.24 -1.48 17.42
C GLY A 798 -12.64 -2.80 16.93
N TRP A 799 -11.32 -2.83 16.82
CA TRP A 799 -10.57 -4.05 16.56
C TRP A 799 -10.65 -5.00 17.77
N PRO A 800 -10.46 -6.30 17.57
CA PRO A 800 -10.36 -7.23 18.68
C PRO A 800 -9.07 -7.04 19.47
N TYR A 801 -9.08 -7.48 20.71
CA TYR A 801 -7.91 -7.63 21.56
C TYR A 801 -8.09 -8.84 22.47
N THR A 802 -7.00 -9.39 22.98
CA THR A 802 -7.04 -10.47 23.97
C THR A 802 -7.09 -9.84 25.36
N PRO A 803 -8.19 -10.01 26.13
CA PRO A 803 -8.23 -9.55 27.51
C PRO A 803 -7.18 -10.29 28.35
N ASN A 804 -6.55 -9.59 29.28
CA ASN A 804 -5.65 -10.20 30.26
C ASN A 804 -5.92 -9.54 31.60
N ILE A 805 -6.75 -10.18 32.42
CA ILE A 805 -7.12 -9.67 33.75
C ILE A 805 -6.09 -10.23 34.72
N PRO A 806 -5.31 -9.39 35.43
CA PRO A 806 -4.39 -9.84 36.46
C PRO A 806 -5.12 -10.72 37.49
N ASP A 807 -4.48 -11.77 37.93
CA ASP A 807 -4.97 -12.72 38.96
C ASP A 807 -6.23 -13.54 38.56
N ALA A 808 -6.65 -13.52 37.32
CA ALA A 808 -7.75 -14.35 36.86
C ALA A 808 -7.31 -15.82 36.69
N ASN A 809 -8.03 -16.73 37.29
CA ASN A 809 -7.76 -18.19 37.22
C ASN A 809 -8.21 -18.84 35.88
N TYR A 810 -8.29 -18.07 34.78
CA TYR A 810 -8.63 -18.59 33.45
C TYR A 810 -7.81 -17.91 32.37
N ILE A 811 -7.54 -18.65 31.30
CA ILE A 811 -6.91 -18.12 30.10
C ILE A 811 -8.03 -17.61 29.19
N PRO A 812 -8.11 -16.31 28.91
CA PRO A 812 -9.13 -15.76 28.01
C PRO A 812 -8.87 -16.19 26.58
N LEU A 813 -9.95 -16.36 25.81
CA LEU A 813 -9.83 -16.60 24.37
C LEU A 813 -9.12 -15.45 23.66
N SER A 814 -8.21 -15.80 22.77
CA SER A 814 -7.51 -14.82 21.95
C SER A 814 -8.50 -13.95 21.17
N ASN A 815 -8.27 -12.63 21.16
CA ASN A 815 -9.11 -11.63 20.48
C ASN A 815 -10.61 -11.65 20.85
N SER A 816 -10.94 -12.11 22.06
CA SER A 816 -12.35 -12.16 22.53
C SER A 816 -12.93 -10.81 22.93
N GLY A 817 -12.08 -9.85 23.32
CA GLY A 817 -12.49 -8.49 23.64
C GLY A 817 -12.58 -7.59 22.40
N ARG A 818 -13.31 -6.47 22.53
CA ARG A 818 -13.43 -5.45 21.48
C ARG A 818 -13.04 -4.09 22.01
N LYS A 819 -12.16 -3.39 21.26
CA LYS A 819 -11.80 -1.99 21.51
C LYS A 819 -13.00 -1.09 21.26
N PRO A 820 -13.00 0.16 21.75
CA PRO A 820 -14.07 1.14 21.50
C PRO A 820 -14.28 1.43 20.01
N TRP A 821 -15.52 1.86 19.68
CA TRP A 821 -15.89 2.35 18.35
C TRP A 821 -15.08 3.58 17.97
N GLN A 822 -14.71 3.65 16.69
CA GLN A 822 -13.95 4.75 16.13
C GLN A 822 -14.83 5.59 15.22
N TRP A 823 -14.69 6.90 15.32
CA TRP A 823 -15.38 7.83 14.44
C TRP A 823 -14.45 8.99 14.10
N ARG A 824 -14.32 9.28 12.81
CA ARG A 824 -13.53 10.39 12.31
C ARG A 824 -14.31 11.13 11.23
N VAL A 825 -14.23 12.46 11.26
CA VAL A 825 -14.79 13.34 10.24
C VAL A 825 -13.66 14.21 9.70
N ASP A 826 -13.49 14.23 8.38
CA ASP A 826 -12.53 15.08 7.69
C ASP A 826 -13.27 16.06 6.78
N MET A 827 -12.75 17.28 6.64
CA MET A 827 -13.37 18.37 5.89
C MET A 827 -12.39 18.98 4.90
N ARG A 828 -12.89 19.34 3.73
CA ARG A 828 -12.21 20.21 2.76
C ARG A 828 -13.15 21.30 2.28
N LEU A 829 -12.72 22.54 2.37
CA LEU A 829 -13.36 23.70 1.77
C LEU A 829 -12.43 24.29 0.73
N HIS A 830 -12.92 24.53 -0.48
CA HIS A 830 -12.14 25.27 -1.46
C HIS A 830 -12.96 26.36 -2.17
N LYS A 831 -12.23 27.36 -2.68
CA LYS A 831 -12.76 28.46 -3.48
C LYS A 831 -11.85 28.67 -4.70
N ASN A 832 -12.45 28.69 -5.88
CA ASN A 832 -11.77 28.90 -7.15
C ASN A 832 -11.96 30.34 -7.63
N PHE A 833 -10.87 30.91 -8.19
CA PHE A 833 -10.86 32.22 -8.82
C PHE A 833 -10.21 32.07 -10.20
N LYS A 834 -10.85 32.58 -11.25
CA LYS A 834 -10.30 32.55 -12.60
C LYS A 834 -9.81 33.94 -12.99
N VAL A 835 -8.54 34.05 -13.38
CA VAL A 835 -7.93 35.29 -13.87
C VAL A 835 -7.20 34.99 -15.19
N GLY A 836 -7.75 35.41 -16.30
CA GLY A 836 -7.26 35.03 -17.63
C GLY A 836 -7.33 33.52 -17.84
N ASN A 837 -6.23 32.91 -18.21
CA ASN A 837 -6.09 31.47 -18.44
C ASN A 837 -5.73 30.71 -17.15
N PHE A 838 -5.49 31.42 -16.05
CA PHE A 838 -5.07 30.82 -14.78
C PHE A 838 -6.26 30.63 -13.85
N GLN A 839 -6.28 29.47 -13.20
CA GLN A 839 -7.22 29.16 -12.12
C GLN A 839 -6.48 29.10 -10.80
N TYR A 840 -6.86 29.95 -9.87
CA TYR A 840 -6.34 30.01 -8.51
C TYR A 840 -7.32 29.32 -7.57
N ILE A 841 -6.82 28.38 -6.76
CA ILE A 841 -7.62 27.61 -5.84
C ILE A 841 -7.09 27.84 -4.42
N LEU A 842 -7.86 28.47 -3.56
CA LEU A 842 -7.59 28.52 -2.13
C LEU A 842 -8.36 27.37 -1.45
N TYR A 843 -7.72 26.66 -0.55
CA TYR A 843 -8.38 25.57 0.16
C TYR A 843 -7.91 25.44 1.62
N ALA A 844 -8.83 24.95 2.46
CA ALA A 844 -8.54 24.51 3.81
C ALA A 844 -8.95 23.04 3.94
N LYS A 845 -8.12 22.26 4.62
CA LYS A 845 -8.39 20.86 4.97
C LYS A 845 -8.27 20.71 6.49
N VAL A 846 -9.25 20.06 7.08
CA VAL A 846 -9.24 19.73 8.52
C VAL A 846 -9.44 18.23 8.65
N TYR A 847 -8.45 17.54 9.21
CA TYR A 847 -8.52 16.12 9.51
C TYR A 847 -8.88 15.95 10.99
N ASN A 848 -9.71 14.95 11.28
CA ASN A 848 -10.29 14.73 12.62
C ASN A 848 -10.95 16.01 13.14
N LEU A 849 -11.90 16.53 12.36
CA LEU A 849 -12.61 17.81 12.64
C LEU A 849 -13.16 17.89 14.07
N LEU A 850 -13.65 16.77 14.59
CA LEU A 850 -14.25 16.66 15.91
C LEU A 850 -13.22 16.53 17.04
N ASP A 851 -11.92 16.48 16.72
CA ASP A 851 -10.81 16.24 17.65
C ASP A 851 -11.04 15.02 18.55
N ARG A 852 -11.66 13.97 18.00
CA ARG A 852 -12.02 12.78 18.76
C ARG A 852 -10.80 11.92 19.06
N ARG A 853 -10.63 11.54 20.32
CA ARG A 853 -9.66 10.57 20.80
C ARG A 853 -10.12 9.14 20.44
N ASN A 854 -9.75 8.65 19.26
CA ASN A 854 -10.03 7.27 18.88
C ASN A 854 -8.94 6.34 19.42
N GLU A 855 -9.35 5.32 20.16
CA GLU A 855 -8.45 4.37 20.83
C GLU A 855 -7.96 3.30 19.83
N ARG A 856 -6.69 3.34 19.50
CA ARG A 856 -6.03 2.47 18.51
C ARG A 856 -5.43 1.22 19.17
N TYR A 857 -4.72 1.42 20.27
CA TYR A 857 -4.21 0.39 21.16
C TYR A 857 -4.87 0.55 22.52
N VAL A 858 -4.96 -0.52 23.28
CA VAL A 858 -5.57 -0.53 24.61
C VAL A 858 -4.70 -1.35 25.57
N PHE A 859 -4.83 -1.10 26.85
CA PHE A 859 -4.34 -2.01 27.87
C PHE A 859 -5.21 -3.25 27.89
N ASN A 860 -4.59 -4.43 27.92
CA ASN A 860 -5.30 -5.70 27.77
C ASN A 860 -6.19 -6.05 28.97
N ASP A 861 -5.90 -5.47 30.16
CA ASP A 861 -6.68 -5.68 31.38
C ASP A 861 -7.98 -4.87 31.39
N THR A 862 -7.98 -3.68 30.79
CA THR A 862 -9.14 -2.77 30.82
C THR A 862 -9.86 -2.66 29.48
N GLY A 863 -9.20 -2.99 28.37
CA GLY A 863 -9.71 -2.72 27.02
C GLY A 863 -9.78 -1.25 26.67
N ARG A 864 -9.10 -0.37 27.42
CA ARG A 864 -9.08 1.10 27.25
C ARG A 864 -7.65 1.61 27.10
N SER A 865 -7.49 2.77 26.48
CA SER A 865 -6.17 3.42 26.27
C SER A 865 -5.77 4.30 27.43
N GLY A 866 -6.71 4.75 28.25
CA GLY A 866 -6.49 5.80 29.24
C GLY A 866 -6.10 5.29 30.63
N TYR A 867 -6.24 4.00 30.92
CA TYR A 867 -5.90 3.43 32.22
C TYR A 867 -5.68 1.93 32.20
N THR A 868 -4.92 1.43 33.17
CA THR A 868 -4.66 0.00 33.44
C THR A 868 -4.82 -0.27 34.92
N PHE A 869 -5.17 -1.51 35.28
CA PHE A 869 -5.18 -1.96 36.68
C PHE A 869 -3.78 -2.41 37.15
N VAL A 870 -2.83 -2.56 36.22
CA VAL A 870 -1.46 -2.91 36.59
C VAL A 870 -0.83 -1.74 37.34
N SER A 871 -0.55 -1.91 38.60
CA SER A 871 0.10 -0.94 39.45
C SER A 871 1.60 -1.21 39.55
N GLN A 872 2.37 -0.14 39.78
CA GLN A 872 3.76 -0.26 40.17
C GLN A 872 3.85 -0.88 41.58
N SER A 873 4.92 -1.64 41.84
CA SER A 873 5.11 -2.16 43.18
C SER A 873 5.30 -1.01 44.19
N THR A 874 4.81 -1.18 45.40
CA THR A 874 4.91 -0.15 46.46
C THR A 874 6.36 0.24 46.75
N GLN A 875 7.28 -0.71 46.66
CA GLN A 875 8.69 -0.46 46.90
C GLN A 875 9.35 0.37 45.80
N GLU A 876 9.01 0.10 44.53
CA GLU A 876 9.48 0.90 43.39
C GLU A 876 8.91 2.31 43.43
N THR A 877 7.62 2.47 43.77
CA THR A 877 6.97 3.77 43.92
C THR A 877 7.62 4.58 45.03
N LYS A 878 7.91 3.94 46.15
CA LYS A 878 8.55 4.62 47.28
C LYS A 878 9.95 5.12 46.93
N GLY A 879 10.79 4.31 46.27
CA GLY A 879 12.12 4.71 45.80
C GLY A 879 12.07 5.95 44.89
N PHE A 880 11.11 6.03 43.97
CA PHE A 880 10.94 7.22 43.13
C PHE A 880 10.52 8.46 43.95
N VAL A 881 9.53 8.30 44.82
CA VAL A 881 9.03 9.44 45.65
C VAL A 881 10.09 9.93 46.61
N ASP A 882 10.83 9.03 47.28
CA ASP A 882 11.84 9.38 48.23
C ASP A 882 13.04 10.17 47.63
N HIS A 883 13.40 9.86 46.36
CA HIS A 883 14.51 10.49 45.66
C HIS A 883 14.14 11.74 44.84
N TYR A 884 12.93 11.78 44.24
CA TYR A 884 12.54 12.79 43.24
C TYR A 884 11.27 13.55 43.62
N GLY A 885 10.59 13.18 44.71
CA GLY A 885 9.34 13.75 45.16
C GLY A 885 8.11 13.26 44.37
N GLU A 886 6.89 13.63 44.82
CA GLU A 886 5.64 13.23 44.16
C GLU A 886 5.50 13.83 42.76
N SER A 887 6.07 15.00 42.50
CA SER A 887 6.21 15.60 41.16
C SER A 887 7.47 15.15 40.45
N GLY A 888 8.16 14.16 40.98
CA GLY A 888 9.44 13.66 40.49
C GLY A 888 9.31 13.03 39.11
N VAL A 889 10.36 13.18 38.39
CA VAL A 889 10.60 12.85 37.02
C VAL A 889 10.16 11.41 36.73
N HIS A 890 9.18 11.26 35.81
CA HIS A 890 8.95 10.00 35.14
C HIS A 890 8.30 8.91 36.00
N THR A 891 7.22 9.27 36.65
CA THR A 891 6.42 8.33 37.46
C THR A 891 5.78 7.24 36.59
N TRP A 892 5.42 6.12 37.23
CA TRP A 892 4.63 5.05 36.58
C TRP A 892 3.33 5.55 35.95
N SER A 893 2.63 6.46 36.63
CA SER A 893 1.41 7.06 36.12
C SER A 893 1.65 7.82 34.82
N GLU A 894 2.74 8.56 34.72
CA GLU A 894 3.15 9.26 33.53
C GLU A 894 3.52 8.30 32.39
N TYR A 895 4.22 7.22 32.70
CA TYR A 895 4.57 6.18 31.72
C TYR A 895 3.33 5.49 31.13
N GLN A 896 2.19 5.46 31.84
CA GLN A 896 0.93 4.90 31.34
C GLN A 896 0.20 5.85 30.39
N VAL A 897 0.53 7.14 30.35
CA VAL A 897 -0.02 8.10 29.38
C VAL A 897 0.69 7.91 28.02
N ARG A 898 0.06 7.12 27.14
CA ARG A 898 0.66 6.67 25.88
C ARG A 898 0.01 7.33 24.67
N PRO A 899 0.56 8.43 24.13
CA PRO A 899 -0.03 9.13 22.98
C PRO A 899 -0.17 8.23 21.73
N GLN A 900 0.71 7.24 21.54
CA GLN A 900 0.62 6.28 20.44
C GLN A 900 -0.57 5.30 20.55
N TYR A 901 -1.26 5.26 21.69
CA TYR A 901 -2.47 4.46 21.85
C TYR A 901 -3.69 5.10 21.21
N TYR A 902 -3.59 6.35 20.81
CA TYR A 902 -4.65 7.11 20.13
C TYR A 902 -4.32 7.37 18.66
N THR A 903 -5.35 7.67 17.88
CA THR A 903 -5.16 8.15 16.50
C THR A 903 -4.69 9.61 16.51
N ALA A 904 -4.26 10.12 15.35
CA ALA A 904 -3.81 11.51 15.22
C ALA A 904 -4.87 12.51 15.72
N PRO A 905 -4.48 13.54 16.48
CA PRO A 905 -5.34 14.65 16.86
C PRO A 905 -5.76 15.47 15.63
N ARG A 906 -6.60 16.48 15.80
CA ARG A 906 -7.03 17.37 14.74
C ARG A 906 -5.83 18.02 14.05
N SER A 907 -5.84 18.00 12.71
CA SER A 907 -4.83 18.70 11.89
C SER A 907 -5.53 19.71 10.98
N ILE A 908 -5.01 20.94 10.95
CA ILE A 908 -5.52 22.06 10.18
C ILE A 908 -4.48 22.46 9.14
N ASN A 909 -4.85 22.42 7.85
CA ASN A 909 -3.98 22.72 6.75
C ASN A 909 -4.63 23.76 5.83
N ILE A 910 -3.87 24.75 5.40
CA ILE A 910 -4.29 25.76 4.42
C ILE A 910 -3.38 25.65 3.20
N GLY A 911 -3.97 25.73 2.04
CA GLY A 911 -3.20 25.60 0.80
C GLY A 911 -3.73 26.46 -0.33
N PHE A 912 -2.84 26.61 -1.29
CA PHE A 912 -3.06 27.35 -2.52
C PHE A 912 -2.64 26.47 -3.70
N SER A 913 -3.41 26.48 -4.79
CA SER A 913 -3.03 25.88 -6.09
C SER A 913 -3.22 26.89 -7.20
N LEU A 914 -2.31 26.86 -8.16
CA LEU A 914 -2.38 27.55 -9.43
C LEU A 914 -2.45 26.51 -10.53
N ASP A 915 -3.52 26.50 -11.31
CA ASP A 915 -3.70 25.59 -12.44
C ASP A 915 -3.76 26.42 -13.74
N PHE A 916 -3.15 25.93 -14.84
CA PHE A 916 -3.06 26.61 -16.14
C PHE A 916 -3.15 25.66 -17.30
#